data_cdc60eef0c7db25e2103b9be5ff7420d
#
_entry.id   cdc60eef0c7db25e2103b9be5ff7420d
#
_cell.length_a   1.000
_cell.length_b   1.000
_cell.length_c   1.000
_cell.angle_alpha   90.00
_cell.angle_beta   90.00
_cell.angle_gamma   90.00
#
_symmetry.space_group_name_H-M   'P 1'
#
loop_
_entity.id
_entity.type
_entity.pdbx_description
1 polymer ?
#
loop_
_entity_poly.entity_id
_entity_poly.type
_entity_poly.pdbx_seq_one_letter_code
_entity_poly.pdbx_strand_id
1 'polypeptide(L)'
;MSETSHWLEKAARTQYPGVVIPPGVEVSPVLSEAWRQVAAIFQISPAELASCVAQAFGLQLGSIAEFQPGDVTVLPERLCREMRIVQLWLDEKTACIGIADPRLSEDQWSSLRFVLRRTVQLAVLPPDDIDTCLTRQFSASGDGRFDRTHVIDLLAGTQANETSKVVKLACALLRKAIDSNTSDVHVHPFVGGGVVRFRIDGQLRRITTLPMETLQALSRYFKAQAGLEPNPLKPQDGRLRLAYGRREIDVRLSILPAYDGDRIVCRLLDQSRNFSLQQSRFSTGDQQALRRMTNNSAGIVLLTGPTGSGKTSTLYALLAELNMVDFNIMTIEDPVEYVLPGISQVQVNEKQGLSFADALRSILRQDPDIVLVGEIRDGETARIAAQAALTGHLVLSTLHTNDALGTLPRLLDLGLDRSVLADALMGAVSQRLVRRLCETCRQPAQAPYLPGEAEFHRLTGEFPSYRPGGCQACSFTGYKGRLPIIESVEISPALRQAIVTGEQRVNELKRIAGGQRRSMAASAKDWIVSGQTTPSEVQYVLGISFWRELAEEHGFSPETLSANLAQVARPGQRMKILVLSKEKSLGNRLTTGLSYAVETVDGEEAANDYLQRQHDVIGLVIDTALAEDPPESWLTRLRTRLAWSGLPTLFVTRPEQTALRALLDQFAAPCVEMDEQQPQAMQEALTRVLQGQH
;
A
#
# COMPACT_ATOMS: atom_id res chain seq x y z
N MET A 1 13.06 -51.56 -26.04
CA MET A 1 12.84 -50.08 -26.16
C MET A 1 11.39 -49.86 -25.76
N SER A 2 11.14 -49.32 -24.53
CA SER A 2 9.77 -49.14 -24.00
C SER A 2 9.08 -48.03 -24.76
N GLU A 3 7.87 -48.33 -25.26
CA GLU A 3 7.00 -47.40 -26.03
C GLU A 3 6.42 -46.20 -25.27
N THR A 4 6.90 -45.86 -24.08
CA THR A 4 6.32 -44.88 -23.18
C THR A 4 7.15 -43.62 -22.93
N SER A 5 8.16 -43.31 -23.80
CA SER A 5 8.96 -42.10 -23.56
C SER A 5 8.22 -40.85 -24.02
N HIS A 6 8.19 -39.81 -23.16
CA HIS A 6 7.53 -38.55 -23.43
C HIS A 6 8.08 -37.87 -24.69
N TRP A 7 7.25 -37.16 -25.45
CA TRP A 7 7.65 -36.58 -26.73
C TRP A 7 8.77 -35.50 -26.61
N LEU A 8 8.81 -34.75 -25.46
CA LEU A 8 9.90 -33.82 -25.15
C LEU A 8 11.23 -34.54 -24.96
N GLU A 9 11.26 -35.69 -24.33
CA GLU A 9 12.48 -36.53 -24.22
C GLU A 9 12.96 -36.99 -25.58
N LYS A 10 12.03 -37.41 -26.47
CA LYS A 10 12.39 -37.78 -27.85
C LYS A 10 13.01 -36.61 -28.61
N ALA A 11 12.43 -35.39 -28.43
CA ALA A 11 13.00 -34.20 -29.06
C ALA A 11 14.38 -33.86 -28.49
N ALA A 12 14.61 -33.91 -27.19
CA ALA A 12 15.91 -33.65 -26.57
C ALA A 12 16.97 -34.68 -26.99
N ARG A 13 16.61 -35.97 -27.13
CA ARG A 13 17.52 -37.03 -27.55
C ARG A 13 18.06 -36.86 -28.96
N THR A 14 17.40 -36.11 -29.83
CA THR A 14 17.92 -35.83 -31.19
C THR A 14 19.25 -35.07 -31.16
N GLN A 15 19.44 -34.19 -30.19
CA GLN A 15 20.71 -33.45 -30.05
C GLN A 15 21.60 -34.00 -28.93
N TYR A 16 21.02 -34.68 -27.92
CA TYR A 16 21.72 -35.22 -26.75
C TYR A 16 21.51 -36.72 -26.59
N PRO A 17 21.99 -37.55 -27.53
CA PRO A 17 21.72 -38.99 -27.55
C PRO A 17 22.37 -39.79 -26.42
N GLY A 18 23.38 -39.22 -25.74
CA GLY A 18 24.15 -39.90 -24.70
C GLY A 18 23.57 -39.78 -23.28
N VAL A 19 22.49 -39.01 -23.08
CA VAL A 19 21.91 -38.80 -21.75
C VAL A 19 21.06 -40.00 -21.32
N VAL A 20 21.43 -40.59 -20.18
CA VAL A 20 20.70 -41.73 -19.56
C VAL A 20 19.65 -41.18 -18.61
N ILE A 21 18.40 -41.51 -18.89
CA ILE A 21 17.28 -41.17 -17.98
C ILE A 21 17.24 -42.21 -16.88
N PRO A 22 17.22 -41.81 -15.59
CA PRO A 22 17.12 -42.76 -14.49
C PRO A 22 15.82 -43.58 -14.58
N PRO A 23 15.89 -44.90 -14.31
CA PRO A 23 14.70 -45.74 -14.34
C PRO A 23 13.70 -45.32 -13.26
N GLY A 24 12.42 -45.20 -13.65
CA GLY A 24 11.32 -44.77 -12.74
C GLY A 24 11.01 -43.29 -12.75
N VAL A 25 11.63 -42.48 -13.56
CA VAL A 25 11.28 -41.07 -13.75
C VAL A 25 10.15 -40.96 -14.77
N GLU A 26 8.94 -40.61 -14.33
CA GLU A 26 7.83 -40.28 -15.22
C GLU A 26 7.78 -38.75 -15.41
N VAL A 27 7.69 -38.32 -16.68
CA VAL A 27 7.56 -36.91 -17.03
C VAL A 27 6.13 -36.47 -16.77
N SER A 28 5.96 -35.34 -16.09
CA SER A 28 4.65 -34.78 -15.73
C SER A 28 3.75 -34.61 -16.96
N PRO A 29 2.44 -34.90 -16.86
CA PRO A 29 1.50 -34.60 -17.92
C PRO A 29 1.26 -33.08 -18.08
N VAL A 30 1.63 -32.26 -17.09
CA VAL A 30 1.52 -30.80 -17.13
C VAL A 30 2.68 -30.24 -17.95
N LEU A 31 2.37 -29.55 -19.05
CA LEU A 31 3.33 -29.10 -20.05
C LEU A 31 4.50 -28.29 -19.47
N SER A 32 4.24 -27.31 -18.62
CA SER A 32 5.27 -26.48 -18.00
C SER A 32 6.20 -27.25 -17.05
N GLU A 33 5.66 -28.23 -16.32
CA GLU A 33 6.47 -29.12 -15.47
C GLU A 33 7.28 -30.10 -16.30
N ALA A 34 6.69 -30.67 -17.35
CA ALA A 34 7.37 -31.54 -18.29
C ALA A 34 8.61 -30.86 -18.91
N TRP A 35 8.47 -29.60 -19.32
CA TRP A 35 9.59 -28.81 -19.85
C TRP A 35 10.71 -28.64 -18.82
N ARG A 36 10.37 -28.29 -17.57
CA ARG A 36 11.37 -28.13 -16.50
C ARG A 36 12.05 -29.45 -16.14
N GLN A 37 11.27 -30.53 -16.05
CA GLN A 37 11.82 -31.85 -15.74
C GLN A 37 12.75 -32.34 -16.82
N VAL A 38 12.36 -32.27 -18.10
CA VAL A 38 13.21 -32.70 -19.22
C VAL A 38 14.45 -31.83 -19.34
N ALA A 39 14.33 -30.50 -19.20
CA ALA A 39 15.49 -29.61 -19.19
C ALA A 39 16.47 -29.96 -18.06
N ALA A 40 15.97 -30.27 -16.86
CA ALA A 40 16.80 -30.68 -15.72
C ALA A 40 17.49 -32.05 -15.97
N ILE A 41 16.77 -33.05 -16.52
CA ILE A 41 17.32 -34.39 -16.83
C ILE A 41 18.47 -34.28 -17.84
N PHE A 42 18.28 -33.47 -18.87
CA PHE A 42 19.28 -33.27 -19.92
C PHE A 42 20.31 -32.19 -19.56
N GLN A 43 20.19 -31.52 -18.43
CA GLN A 43 21.08 -30.44 -17.97
C GLN A 43 21.21 -29.28 -18.97
N ILE A 44 20.12 -28.94 -19.64
CA ILE A 44 20.04 -27.89 -20.65
C ILE A 44 19.08 -26.78 -20.20
N SER A 45 19.23 -25.58 -20.76
CA SER A 45 18.29 -24.49 -20.52
C SER A 45 16.96 -24.73 -21.24
N PRO A 46 15.85 -24.10 -20.80
CA PRO A 46 14.59 -24.15 -21.54
C PRO A 46 14.70 -23.66 -23.00
N ALA A 47 15.58 -22.70 -23.28
CA ALA A 47 15.84 -22.20 -24.63
C ALA A 47 16.54 -23.25 -25.51
N GLU A 48 17.51 -23.99 -24.96
CA GLU A 48 18.16 -25.10 -25.68
C GLU A 48 17.17 -26.24 -25.92
N LEU A 49 16.30 -26.55 -24.97
CA LEU A 49 15.21 -27.51 -25.16
C LEU A 49 14.26 -27.07 -26.28
N ALA A 50 13.93 -25.77 -26.36
CA ALA A 50 13.10 -25.20 -27.42
C ALA A 50 13.77 -25.38 -28.79
N SER A 51 15.11 -25.24 -28.88
CA SER A 51 15.86 -25.52 -30.08
C SER A 51 15.78 -27.01 -30.51
N CYS A 52 15.86 -27.93 -29.53
CA CYS A 52 15.70 -29.37 -29.81
C CYS A 52 14.29 -29.67 -30.34
N VAL A 53 13.27 -29.08 -29.76
CA VAL A 53 11.86 -29.25 -30.20
C VAL A 53 11.67 -28.67 -31.61
N ALA A 54 12.17 -27.45 -31.84
CA ALA A 54 12.06 -26.79 -33.13
C ALA A 54 12.70 -27.67 -34.24
N GLN A 55 13.89 -28.20 -34.00
CA GLN A 55 14.59 -29.08 -34.94
C GLN A 55 13.83 -30.40 -35.14
N ALA A 56 13.35 -31.04 -34.08
CA ALA A 56 12.65 -32.32 -34.15
C ALA A 56 11.32 -32.24 -34.93
N PHE A 57 10.65 -31.07 -34.92
CA PHE A 57 9.39 -30.87 -35.64
C PHE A 57 9.54 -30.03 -36.93
N GLY A 58 10.76 -29.64 -37.32
CA GLY A 58 11.01 -28.84 -38.52
C GLY A 58 10.40 -27.42 -38.44
N LEU A 59 10.35 -26.85 -37.25
CA LEU A 59 9.78 -25.52 -36.95
C LEU A 59 10.90 -24.50 -36.73
N GLN A 60 10.52 -23.21 -36.72
CA GLN A 60 11.45 -22.14 -36.35
C GLN A 60 11.55 -22.03 -34.83
N LEU A 61 12.72 -21.61 -34.34
CA LEU A 61 12.88 -21.19 -32.94
C LEU A 61 12.39 -19.76 -32.82
N GLY A 62 11.42 -19.52 -31.93
CA GLY A 62 10.93 -18.20 -31.65
C GLY A 62 11.75 -17.48 -30.57
N SER A 63 11.64 -16.16 -30.53
CA SER A 63 12.25 -15.32 -29.50
C SER A 63 11.24 -14.35 -28.91
N ILE A 64 11.33 -14.12 -27.60
CA ILE A 64 10.55 -13.05 -26.93
C ILE A 64 10.85 -11.68 -27.57
N ALA A 65 12.05 -11.48 -28.13
CA ALA A 65 12.41 -10.23 -28.79
C ALA A 65 11.61 -9.99 -30.09
N GLU A 66 11.06 -11.05 -30.71
CA GLU A 66 10.19 -10.96 -31.88
C GLU A 66 8.74 -10.64 -31.51
N PHE A 67 8.39 -10.78 -30.23
CA PHE A 67 7.06 -10.46 -29.74
C PHE A 67 6.82 -8.96 -29.83
N GLN A 68 5.94 -8.56 -30.72
CA GLN A 68 5.45 -7.19 -30.86
C GLN A 68 4.08 -7.10 -30.20
N PRO A 69 3.97 -6.50 -29.02
CA PRO A 69 2.67 -6.18 -28.44
C PRO A 69 2.03 -5.09 -29.31
N GLY A 70 1.25 -5.51 -30.30
CA GLY A 70 0.64 -4.61 -31.27
C GLY A 70 -0.82 -4.31 -30.95
N ASP A 71 -1.32 -3.22 -31.55
CA ASP A 71 -2.71 -2.73 -31.44
C ASP A 71 -3.77 -3.70 -32.03
N VAL A 72 -3.36 -4.79 -32.65
CA VAL A 72 -4.26 -5.77 -33.29
C VAL A 72 -3.87 -7.20 -32.89
N THR A 73 -4.34 -7.61 -31.73
CA THR A 73 -4.38 -9.04 -31.40
C THR A 73 -5.57 -9.65 -32.09
N VAL A 74 -5.33 -10.45 -33.13
CA VAL A 74 -6.39 -11.14 -33.89
C VAL A 74 -6.86 -12.39 -33.14
N LEU A 75 -6.04 -12.97 -32.27
CA LEU A 75 -6.36 -14.18 -31.51
C LEU A 75 -7.12 -13.84 -30.22
N PRO A 76 -8.29 -14.47 -29.95
CA PRO A 76 -8.99 -14.33 -28.68
C PRO A 76 -8.14 -14.82 -27.51
N GLU A 77 -8.13 -14.09 -26.38
CA GLU A 77 -7.39 -14.44 -25.16
C GLU A 77 -7.66 -15.87 -24.70
N ARG A 78 -8.93 -16.29 -24.68
CA ARG A 78 -9.34 -17.64 -24.30
C ARG A 78 -8.61 -18.70 -25.14
N LEU A 79 -8.57 -18.53 -26.47
CA LEU A 79 -7.91 -19.46 -27.39
C LEU A 79 -6.40 -19.51 -27.11
N CYS A 80 -5.79 -18.35 -26.88
CA CYS A 80 -4.35 -18.25 -26.57
C CYS A 80 -3.99 -18.97 -25.27
N ARG A 81 -4.80 -18.83 -24.24
CA ARG A 81 -4.57 -19.48 -22.93
C ARG A 81 -4.85 -20.99 -22.97
N GLU A 82 -5.95 -21.40 -23.60
CA GLU A 82 -6.31 -22.83 -23.74
C GLU A 82 -5.26 -23.61 -24.54
N MET A 83 -4.76 -23.03 -25.62
CA MET A 83 -3.77 -23.66 -26.49
C MET A 83 -2.31 -23.39 -26.07
N ARG A 84 -2.08 -22.47 -25.12
CA ARG A 84 -0.76 -21.92 -24.77
C ARG A 84 0.05 -21.48 -26.00
N ILE A 85 -0.54 -20.54 -26.71
CA ILE A 85 0.04 -19.93 -27.92
C ILE A 85 0.05 -18.42 -27.79
N VAL A 86 0.98 -17.77 -28.48
CA VAL A 86 1.10 -16.30 -28.52
C VAL A 86 1.34 -15.83 -29.93
N GLN A 87 0.71 -14.73 -30.33
CA GLN A 87 1.01 -14.07 -31.61
C GLN A 87 2.33 -13.31 -31.46
N LEU A 88 3.39 -13.72 -32.15
CA LEU A 88 4.70 -13.06 -32.14
C LEU A 88 4.70 -11.82 -33.01
N TRP A 89 4.28 -11.96 -34.24
CA TRP A 89 4.11 -10.87 -35.21
C TRP A 89 3.06 -11.20 -36.26
N LEU A 90 2.59 -10.16 -36.96
CA LEU A 90 1.55 -10.25 -37.95
C LEU A 90 1.89 -9.32 -39.13
N ASP A 91 1.81 -9.83 -40.34
CA ASP A 91 1.85 -9.03 -41.57
C ASP A 91 0.57 -9.23 -42.41
N GLU A 92 0.52 -8.64 -43.61
CA GLU A 92 -0.69 -8.70 -44.46
C GLU A 92 -1.09 -10.12 -44.86
N LYS A 93 -0.15 -11.05 -44.99
CA LYS A 93 -0.36 -12.41 -45.53
C LYS A 93 -0.05 -13.52 -44.55
N THR A 94 0.79 -13.26 -43.55
CA THR A 94 1.38 -14.27 -42.66
C THR A 94 1.17 -13.88 -41.20
N ALA A 95 0.97 -14.86 -40.33
CA ALA A 95 0.96 -14.74 -38.88
C ALA A 95 1.97 -15.72 -38.29
N CYS A 96 2.87 -15.22 -37.43
CA CYS A 96 3.79 -16.07 -36.69
C CYS A 96 3.24 -16.28 -35.25
N ILE A 97 3.08 -17.55 -34.90
CA ILE A 97 2.50 -17.97 -33.62
C ILE A 97 3.54 -18.74 -32.82
N GLY A 98 3.88 -18.23 -31.64
CA GLY A 98 4.70 -18.92 -30.66
C GLY A 98 3.95 -20.03 -29.95
N ILE A 99 4.53 -21.21 -29.81
CA ILE A 99 3.90 -22.42 -29.32
C ILE A 99 4.88 -23.27 -28.49
N ALA A 100 4.39 -23.86 -27.39
CA ALA A 100 5.18 -24.76 -26.56
C ALA A 100 4.97 -26.25 -26.88
N ASP A 101 3.80 -26.63 -27.39
CA ASP A 101 3.48 -27.98 -27.85
C ASP A 101 3.11 -27.94 -29.33
N PRO A 102 4.00 -28.38 -30.23
CA PRO A 102 3.75 -28.32 -31.65
C PRO A 102 2.74 -29.36 -32.17
N ARG A 103 2.24 -30.26 -31.32
CA ARG A 103 1.33 -31.35 -31.68
C ARG A 103 -0.14 -30.88 -31.68
N LEU A 104 -0.45 -29.94 -32.54
CA LEU A 104 -1.82 -29.42 -32.66
C LEU A 104 -2.76 -30.45 -33.30
N SER A 105 -3.99 -30.55 -32.74
CA SER A 105 -5.05 -31.32 -33.36
C SER A 105 -5.61 -30.62 -34.62
N GLU A 106 -6.31 -31.38 -35.49
CA GLU A 106 -6.97 -30.81 -36.66
C GLU A 106 -7.97 -29.69 -36.29
N ASP A 107 -8.70 -29.85 -35.20
CA ASP A 107 -9.63 -28.84 -34.70
C ASP A 107 -8.91 -27.55 -34.24
N GLN A 108 -7.78 -27.70 -33.59
CA GLN A 108 -6.93 -26.57 -33.17
C GLN A 108 -6.36 -25.83 -34.40
N TRP A 109 -5.88 -26.54 -35.40
CA TRP A 109 -5.43 -25.97 -36.65
C TRP A 109 -6.56 -25.25 -37.39
N SER A 110 -7.72 -25.85 -37.45
CA SER A 110 -8.90 -25.25 -38.10
C SER A 110 -9.33 -23.96 -37.40
N SER A 111 -9.29 -23.94 -36.08
CA SER A 111 -9.59 -22.76 -35.28
C SER A 111 -8.59 -21.62 -35.52
N LEU A 112 -7.29 -21.91 -35.57
CA LEU A 112 -6.26 -20.92 -35.85
C LEU A 112 -6.40 -20.34 -37.27
N ARG A 113 -6.62 -21.17 -38.28
CA ARG A 113 -6.80 -20.73 -39.67
C ARG A 113 -8.08 -19.89 -39.84
N PHE A 114 -9.16 -20.28 -39.17
CA PHE A 114 -10.42 -19.55 -39.24
C PHE A 114 -10.29 -18.14 -38.62
N VAL A 115 -9.64 -18.01 -37.48
CA VAL A 115 -9.46 -16.73 -36.80
C VAL A 115 -8.47 -15.83 -37.50
N LEU A 116 -7.30 -16.36 -37.90
CA LEU A 116 -6.22 -15.56 -38.46
C LEU A 116 -6.49 -15.17 -39.94
N ARG A 117 -7.16 -16.02 -40.71
CA ARG A 117 -7.41 -15.84 -42.18
C ARG A 117 -6.09 -15.52 -42.95
N ARG A 118 -4.98 -16.06 -42.52
CA ARG A 118 -3.62 -15.84 -43.04
C ARG A 118 -2.84 -17.13 -43.02
N THR A 119 -1.70 -17.14 -43.68
CA THR A 119 -0.77 -18.25 -43.58
C THR A 119 -0.15 -18.28 -42.18
N VAL A 120 -0.30 -19.40 -41.47
CA VAL A 120 0.21 -19.54 -40.10
C VAL A 120 1.58 -20.16 -40.13
N GLN A 121 2.56 -19.48 -39.54
CA GLN A 121 3.89 -20.01 -39.25
C GLN A 121 3.98 -20.27 -37.74
N LEU A 122 4.54 -21.46 -37.39
CA LEU A 122 4.72 -21.78 -35.98
C LEU A 122 6.20 -21.60 -35.61
N ALA A 123 6.42 -21.02 -34.44
CA ALA A 123 7.73 -20.89 -33.82
C ALA A 123 7.71 -21.48 -32.41
N VAL A 124 8.71 -22.26 -32.03
CA VAL A 124 8.75 -22.90 -30.72
C VAL A 124 9.30 -21.93 -29.67
N LEU A 125 8.60 -21.83 -28.55
CA LEU A 125 8.98 -21.06 -27.36
C LEU A 125 8.80 -21.89 -26.10
N PRO A 126 9.65 -21.70 -25.08
CA PRO A 126 9.41 -22.26 -23.74
C PRO A 126 8.04 -21.81 -23.18
N PRO A 127 7.35 -22.68 -22.39
CA PRO A 127 6.07 -22.30 -21.79
C PRO A 127 6.11 -21.02 -20.93
N ASP A 128 7.19 -20.83 -20.16
CA ASP A 128 7.35 -19.65 -19.28
C ASP A 128 7.49 -18.35 -20.11
N ASP A 129 8.07 -18.44 -21.31
CA ASP A 129 8.18 -17.32 -22.25
C ASP A 129 6.83 -16.99 -22.89
N ILE A 130 6.06 -18.03 -23.24
CA ILE A 130 4.69 -17.85 -23.73
C ILE A 130 3.81 -17.21 -22.64
N ASP A 131 3.86 -17.70 -21.41
CA ASP A 131 3.11 -17.13 -20.28
C ASP A 131 3.50 -15.66 -20.03
N THR A 132 4.77 -15.32 -20.19
CA THR A 132 5.26 -13.94 -20.13
C THR A 132 4.68 -13.08 -21.27
N CYS A 133 4.69 -13.58 -22.50
CA CYS A 133 4.11 -12.87 -23.65
C CYS A 133 2.60 -12.74 -23.54
N LEU A 134 1.88 -13.80 -23.12
CA LEU A 134 0.42 -13.76 -22.91
C LEU A 134 0.04 -12.75 -21.81
N THR A 135 0.83 -12.72 -20.74
CA THR A 135 0.65 -11.70 -19.70
C THR A 135 0.82 -10.29 -20.28
N ARG A 136 1.86 -10.07 -21.08
CA ARG A 136 2.06 -8.77 -21.74
C ARG A 136 0.98 -8.44 -22.76
N GLN A 137 0.50 -9.43 -23.51
CA GLN A 137 -0.49 -9.26 -24.58
C GLN A 137 -1.90 -8.98 -24.04
N PHE A 138 -2.32 -9.72 -23.01
CA PHE A 138 -3.70 -9.69 -22.49
C PHE A 138 -3.85 -8.96 -21.16
N SER A 139 -2.78 -8.59 -20.46
CA SER A 139 -2.87 -7.59 -19.38
C SER A 139 -3.39 -6.24 -19.89
N ALA A 140 -3.38 -6.03 -21.21
CA ALA A 140 -3.96 -4.86 -21.86
C ALA A 140 -5.43 -5.04 -22.32
N SER A 141 -6.01 -6.26 -22.26
CA SER A 141 -7.31 -6.58 -22.89
C SER A 141 -8.47 -6.69 -21.88
N GLY A 142 -8.23 -6.43 -20.62
CA GLY A 142 -9.30 -6.32 -19.62
C GLY A 142 -9.93 -4.95 -19.65
N ASP A 143 -10.97 -4.79 -20.43
CA ASP A 143 -11.91 -3.67 -20.47
C ASP A 143 -11.46 -2.42 -21.25
N GLY A 144 -12.25 -2.07 -22.25
CA GLY A 144 -11.98 -0.96 -23.17
C GLY A 144 -11.68 0.35 -22.46
N ARG A 145 -10.53 0.92 -22.77
CA ARG A 145 -9.95 2.21 -22.40
C ARG A 145 -8.92 2.20 -21.25
N PHE A 146 -8.03 1.22 -21.17
CA PHE A 146 -6.74 1.49 -20.56
C PHE A 146 -5.75 1.93 -21.65
N ASP A 147 -5.75 3.24 -21.83
CA ASP A 147 -4.76 4.00 -22.57
C ASP A 147 -3.34 3.49 -22.29
N ARG A 148 -2.48 3.53 -23.31
CA ARG A 148 -1.07 3.14 -23.29
C ARG A 148 -0.33 3.64 -22.05
N THR A 149 -0.47 2.96 -20.91
CA THR A 149 0.35 3.28 -19.74
C THR A 149 1.75 2.77 -20.02
N HIS A 150 2.66 3.70 -20.34
CA HIS A 150 4.07 3.40 -20.43
C HIS A 150 4.53 2.76 -19.11
N VAL A 151 5.05 1.54 -19.17
CA VAL A 151 5.66 0.90 -18.00
C VAL A 151 7.01 1.58 -17.77
N ILE A 152 7.16 2.24 -16.64
CA ILE A 152 8.42 2.87 -16.24
C ILE A 152 9.27 1.80 -15.57
N ASP A 153 10.32 1.34 -16.25
CA ASP A 153 11.32 0.47 -15.63
C ASP A 153 12.24 1.31 -14.73
N LEU A 154 12.09 1.10 -13.42
CA LEU A 154 12.85 1.85 -12.43
C LEU A 154 14.33 1.46 -12.39
N LEU A 155 14.73 0.29 -12.90
CA LEU A 155 16.14 -0.14 -12.96
C LEU A 155 16.82 0.38 -14.22
N ALA A 156 16.17 0.32 -15.38
CA ALA A 156 16.71 0.81 -16.66
C ALA A 156 16.94 2.34 -16.65
N GLY A 157 16.07 3.10 -16.01
CA GLY A 157 16.17 4.57 -15.92
C GLY A 157 17.43 5.13 -15.23
N THR A 158 18.27 4.26 -14.66
CA THR A 158 19.53 4.67 -14.00
C THR A 158 20.79 4.37 -14.81
N GLN A 159 20.70 3.48 -15.79
CA GLN A 159 21.89 3.01 -16.55
C GLN A 159 22.15 3.81 -17.84
N ALA A 160 21.15 4.52 -18.35
CA ALA A 160 21.32 5.32 -19.56
C ALA A 160 22.09 6.64 -19.27
N ASN A 161 23.23 6.82 -19.91
CA ASN A 161 24.08 8.04 -19.76
C ASN A 161 23.38 9.34 -20.21
N GLU A 162 22.32 9.24 -21.01
CA GLU A 162 21.56 10.40 -21.56
C GLU A 162 20.27 10.74 -20.80
N THR A 163 19.98 10.04 -19.69
CA THR A 163 18.71 10.24 -18.97
C THR A 163 18.70 11.57 -18.23
N SER A 164 17.66 12.39 -18.43
CA SER A 164 17.43 13.67 -17.75
C SER A 164 17.54 13.55 -16.23
N LYS A 165 18.10 14.56 -15.56
CA LYS A 165 18.22 14.64 -14.09
C LYS A 165 16.87 14.44 -13.40
N VAL A 166 15.77 14.91 -14.01
CA VAL A 166 14.41 14.79 -13.46
C VAL A 166 13.91 13.35 -13.50
N VAL A 167 14.18 12.60 -14.57
CA VAL A 167 13.82 11.18 -14.67
C VAL A 167 14.58 10.37 -13.63
N LYS A 168 15.89 10.62 -13.47
CA LYS A 168 16.70 9.96 -12.43
C LYS A 168 16.16 10.24 -11.03
N LEU A 169 15.75 11.48 -10.75
CA LEU A 169 15.13 11.86 -9.48
C LEU A 169 13.79 11.16 -9.27
N ALA A 170 12.90 11.15 -10.26
CA ALA A 170 11.60 10.50 -10.18
C ALA A 170 11.77 9.00 -9.91
N CYS A 171 12.62 8.31 -10.66
CA CYS A 171 12.92 6.89 -10.46
C CYS A 171 13.54 6.63 -9.08
N ALA A 172 14.44 7.48 -8.59
CA ALA A 172 15.04 7.34 -7.27
C ALA A 172 14.01 7.53 -6.13
N LEU A 173 13.11 8.51 -6.26
CA LEU A 173 12.03 8.73 -5.30
C LEU A 173 11.06 7.55 -5.27
N LEU A 174 10.65 7.04 -6.43
CA LEU A 174 9.72 5.91 -6.52
C LEU A 174 10.34 4.62 -5.98
N ARG A 175 11.61 4.32 -6.30
CA ARG A 175 12.33 3.18 -5.71
C ARG A 175 12.40 3.28 -4.21
N LYS A 176 12.85 4.42 -3.69
CA LYS A 176 12.91 4.65 -2.24
C LYS A 176 11.54 4.49 -1.57
N ALA A 177 10.47 4.92 -2.25
CA ALA A 177 9.11 4.75 -1.76
C ALA A 177 8.71 3.27 -1.70
N ILE A 178 9.00 2.48 -2.74
CA ILE A 178 8.71 1.05 -2.79
C ILE A 178 9.51 0.29 -1.70
N ASP A 179 10.82 0.56 -1.59
CA ASP A 179 11.69 -0.08 -0.59
C ASP A 179 11.28 0.24 0.85
N SER A 180 10.68 1.41 1.06
CA SER A 180 10.16 1.85 2.37
C SER A 180 8.73 1.40 2.65
N ASN A 181 8.10 0.56 1.80
CA ASN A 181 6.68 0.18 1.88
C ASN A 181 5.73 1.38 2.03
N THR A 182 5.99 2.42 1.25
CA THR A 182 5.20 3.65 1.21
C THR A 182 3.85 3.38 0.55
N SER A 183 2.76 3.81 1.16
CA SER A 183 1.43 3.75 0.54
C SER A 183 1.19 4.92 -0.41
N ASP A 184 1.59 6.12 -0.03
CA ASP A 184 1.37 7.33 -0.82
C ASP A 184 2.62 8.22 -0.82
N VAL A 185 3.03 8.70 -1.99
CA VAL A 185 4.04 9.74 -2.17
C VAL A 185 3.32 11.06 -2.35
N HIS A 186 3.62 12.02 -1.51
CA HIS A 186 3.06 13.38 -1.58
C HIS A 186 4.14 14.36 -1.99
N VAL A 187 3.90 15.10 -3.07
CA VAL A 187 4.69 16.27 -3.46
C VAL A 187 3.85 17.50 -3.20
N HIS A 188 4.28 18.33 -2.28
CA HIS A 188 3.52 19.49 -1.81
C HIS A 188 4.31 20.78 -2.11
N PRO A 189 3.81 21.63 -3.02
CA PRO A 189 4.42 22.91 -3.32
C PRO A 189 4.26 23.90 -2.16
N PHE A 190 5.19 24.81 -2.02
CA PHE A 190 5.14 26.00 -1.18
C PHE A 190 5.93 27.12 -1.83
N VAL A 191 5.81 28.34 -1.35
CA VAL A 191 6.54 29.49 -1.89
C VAL A 191 8.05 29.19 -1.89
N GLY A 192 8.68 29.23 -3.07
CA GLY A 192 10.12 28.96 -3.25
C GLY A 192 10.51 27.51 -3.51
N GLY A 193 9.59 26.54 -3.42
CA GLY A 193 9.93 25.12 -3.66
C GLY A 193 8.83 24.13 -3.38
N GLY A 194 9.21 22.95 -2.93
CA GLY A 194 8.26 21.92 -2.54
C GLY A 194 8.88 20.85 -1.64
N VAL A 195 8.04 20.16 -0.89
CA VAL A 195 8.43 19.06 -0.01
C VAL A 195 7.88 17.74 -0.51
N VAL A 196 8.73 16.72 -0.56
CA VAL A 196 8.35 15.33 -0.82
C VAL A 196 8.18 14.62 0.51
N ARG A 197 7.00 14.02 0.72
CA ARG A 197 6.68 13.24 1.91
C ARG A 197 6.17 11.88 1.52
N PHE A 198 6.55 10.88 2.27
CA PHE A 198 6.06 9.50 2.13
C PHE A 198 5.10 9.18 3.26
N ARG A 199 4.00 8.51 2.95
CA ARG A 199 3.13 7.92 3.96
C ARG A 199 3.60 6.49 4.22
N ILE A 200 4.28 6.31 5.34
CA ILE A 200 4.82 5.02 5.79
C ILE A 200 4.10 4.64 7.09
N ASP A 201 3.53 3.44 7.12
CA ASP A 201 2.74 2.94 8.27
C ASP A 201 1.66 3.91 8.76
N GLY A 202 1.03 4.64 7.82
CA GLY A 202 -0.04 5.61 8.08
C GLY A 202 0.47 7.02 8.39
N GLN A 203 1.76 7.23 8.65
CA GLN A 203 2.34 8.53 9.00
C GLN A 203 3.05 9.18 7.83
N LEU A 204 2.85 10.49 7.66
CA LEU A 204 3.59 11.28 6.66
C LEU A 204 4.98 11.61 7.21
N ARG A 205 6.02 11.23 6.44
CA ARG A 205 7.42 11.51 6.74
C ARG A 205 8.03 12.36 5.65
N ARG A 206 8.75 13.39 6.02
CA ARG A 206 9.50 14.19 5.08
C ARG A 206 10.70 13.39 4.55
N ILE A 207 10.89 13.41 3.24
CA ILE A 207 11.98 12.71 2.55
C ILE A 207 13.02 13.68 2.03
N THR A 208 12.55 14.74 1.33
CA THR A 208 13.42 15.79 0.78
C THR A 208 12.60 17.03 0.46
N THR A 209 13.29 18.13 0.23
CA THR A 209 12.73 19.32 -0.41
C THR A 209 13.32 19.48 -1.80
N LEU A 210 12.58 20.15 -2.67
CA LEU A 210 12.95 20.37 -4.07
C LEU A 210 12.82 21.87 -4.39
N PRO A 211 13.78 22.45 -5.13
CA PRO A 211 13.61 23.77 -5.72
C PRO A 211 12.38 23.80 -6.64
N MET A 212 11.78 24.99 -6.81
CA MET A 212 10.56 25.16 -7.62
C MET A 212 10.73 24.65 -9.06
N GLU A 213 11.86 24.93 -9.71
CA GLU A 213 12.14 24.44 -11.05
C GLU A 213 12.13 22.92 -11.17
N THR A 214 12.75 22.25 -10.18
CA THR A 214 12.78 20.77 -10.11
C THR A 214 11.40 20.20 -9.85
N LEU A 215 10.61 20.83 -8.99
CA LEU A 215 9.23 20.44 -8.71
C LEU A 215 8.34 20.56 -9.95
N GLN A 216 8.43 21.67 -10.68
CA GLN A 216 7.68 21.87 -11.93
C GLN A 216 8.10 20.86 -13.01
N ALA A 217 9.40 20.56 -13.11
CA ALA A 217 9.89 19.55 -14.04
C ALA A 217 9.41 18.13 -13.67
N LEU A 218 9.36 17.81 -12.36
CA LEU A 218 8.83 16.56 -11.84
C LEU A 218 7.32 16.43 -12.12
N SER A 219 6.56 17.52 -11.94
CA SER A 219 5.13 17.55 -12.27
C SER A 219 4.90 17.29 -13.76
N ARG A 220 5.62 17.98 -14.63
CA ARG A 220 5.54 17.76 -16.10
C ARG A 220 5.89 16.32 -16.47
N TYR A 221 6.91 15.73 -15.83
CA TYR A 221 7.28 14.34 -16.05
C TYR A 221 6.13 13.38 -15.70
N PHE A 222 5.54 13.51 -14.51
CA PHE A 222 4.42 12.64 -14.11
C PHE A 222 3.19 12.84 -15.00
N LYS A 223 2.86 14.08 -15.37
CA LYS A 223 1.77 14.35 -16.32
C LYS A 223 2.01 13.67 -17.68
N ALA A 224 3.21 13.82 -18.22
CA ALA A 224 3.57 13.20 -19.49
C ALA A 224 3.50 11.66 -19.44
N GLN A 225 4.02 11.06 -18.35
CA GLN A 225 3.98 9.60 -18.17
C GLN A 225 2.55 9.06 -17.99
N ALA A 226 1.65 9.84 -17.41
CA ALA A 226 0.26 9.48 -17.19
C ALA A 226 -0.68 9.94 -18.34
N GLY A 227 -0.16 10.49 -19.44
CA GLY A 227 -0.97 10.98 -20.54
C GLY A 227 -1.87 12.18 -20.19
N LEU A 228 -1.50 12.97 -19.18
CA LEU A 228 -2.29 14.09 -18.69
C LEU A 228 -1.95 15.40 -19.40
N GLU A 229 -2.89 16.35 -19.38
CA GLU A 229 -2.70 17.67 -19.96
C GLU A 229 -1.57 18.42 -19.23
N PRO A 230 -0.65 19.09 -19.95
CA PRO A 230 0.51 19.75 -19.33
C PRO A 230 0.14 20.87 -18.34
N ASN A 231 -0.83 21.73 -18.71
CA ASN A 231 -1.18 22.95 -17.97
C ASN A 231 -2.69 23.11 -17.75
N PRO A 232 -3.37 22.17 -17.11
CA PRO A 232 -4.79 22.32 -16.83
C PRO A 232 -5.01 23.23 -15.62
N LEU A 233 -6.11 23.99 -15.64
CA LEU A 233 -6.61 24.73 -14.49
C LEU A 233 -7.57 23.89 -13.60
N LYS A 234 -7.66 22.59 -13.86
CA LYS A 234 -8.56 21.64 -13.18
C LYS A 234 -7.78 20.46 -12.63
N PRO A 235 -8.28 19.79 -11.57
CA PRO A 235 -7.72 18.54 -11.08
C PRO A 235 -7.67 17.48 -12.18
N GLN A 236 -6.64 16.64 -12.13
CA GLN A 236 -6.46 15.51 -13.03
C GLN A 236 -6.07 14.26 -12.27
N ASP A 237 -6.63 13.13 -12.66
CA ASP A 237 -6.28 11.82 -12.17
C ASP A 237 -5.70 10.99 -13.31
N GLY A 238 -4.65 10.22 -13.02
CA GLY A 238 -3.97 9.38 -13.99
C GLY A 238 -3.47 8.08 -13.36
N ARG A 239 -2.92 7.23 -14.21
CA ARG A 239 -2.34 5.95 -13.77
C ARG A 239 -0.96 5.77 -14.40
N LEU A 240 -0.06 5.14 -13.64
CA LEU A 240 1.26 4.74 -14.09
C LEU A 240 1.47 3.27 -13.72
N ARG A 241 2.25 2.55 -14.51
CA ARG A 241 2.77 1.24 -14.14
C ARG A 241 4.27 1.31 -13.98
N LEU A 242 4.77 0.72 -12.91
CA LEU A 242 6.20 0.68 -12.61
C LEU A 242 6.64 -0.78 -12.56
N ALA A 243 7.77 -1.07 -13.19
CA ALA A 243 8.48 -2.33 -13.02
C ALA A 243 9.70 -2.10 -12.10
N TYR A 244 9.81 -2.89 -11.04
CA TYR A 244 10.95 -2.89 -10.13
C TYR A 244 11.38 -4.31 -9.79
N GLY A 245 12.36 -4.81 -10.50
CA GLY A 245 12.73 -6.22 -10.46
C GLY A 245 11.59 -7.12 -10.96
N ARG A 246 11.12 -8.03 -10.08
CA ARG A 246 9.96 -8.90 -10.37
C ARG A 246 8.62 -8.33 -9.88
N ARG A 247 8.62 -7.10 -9.34
CA ARG A 247 7.42 -6.47 -8.78
C ARG A 247 6.82 -5.54 -9.82
N GLU A 248 5.51 -5.65 -10.00
CA GLU A 248 4.70 -4.70 -10.76
C GLU A 248 3.91 -3.83 -9.77
N ILE A 249 4.06 -2.53 -9.90
CA ILE A 249 3.43 -1.56 -9.03
C ILE A 249 2.50 -0.68 -9.87
N ASP A 250 1.22 -0.75 -9.59
CA ASP A 250 0.27 0.23 -10.13
C ASP A 250 0.33 1.51 -9.29
N VAL A 251 0.38 2.65 -9.97
CA VAL A 251 0.38 3.96 -9.31
C VAL A 251 -0.84 4.73 -9.76
N ARG A 252 -1.68 5.12 -8.80
CA ARG A 252 -2.75 6.09 -9.03
C ARG A 252 -2.20 7.47 -8.73
N LEU A 253 -2.21 8.31 -9.74
CA LEU A 253 -1.71 9.67 -9.70
C LEU A 253 -2.87 10.65 -9.60
N SER A 254 -2.84 11.53 -8.62
CA SER A 254 -3.77 12.66 -8.53
C SER A 254 -2.99 13.96 -8.48
N ILE A 255 -3.32 14.89 -9.37
CA ILE A 255 -2.68 16.19 -9.49
C ILE A 255 -3.72 17.28 -9.31
N LEU A 256 -3.51 18.12 -8.32
CA LEU A 256 -4.35 19.26 -8.00
C LEU A 256 -3.55 20.56 -8.20
N PRO A 257 -3.95 21.43 -9.14
CA PRO A 257 -3.39 22.76 -9.26
C PRO A 257 -3.66 23.56 -7.97
N ALA A 258 -2.60 23.97 -7.28
CA ALA A 258 -2.65 24.78 -6.08
C ALA A 258 -2.01 26.16 -6.35
N TYR A 259 -2.13 27.10 -5.41
CA TYR A 259 -1.61 28.47 -5.59
C TYR A 259 -0.10 28.49 -5.87
N ASP A 260 0.67 27.66 -5.19
CA ASP A 260 2.12 27.61 -5.29
C ASP A 260 2.63 26.58 -6.31
N GLY A 261 1.75 25.94 -7.10
CA GLY A 261 2.10 24.92 -8.08
C GLY A 261 1.27 23.64 -7.96
N ASP A 262 1.65 22.61 -8.70
CA ASP A 262 0.92 21.34 -8.69
C ASP A 262 1.17 20.52 -7.40
N ARG A 263 0.11 20.23 -6.68
CA ARG A 263 0.14 19.23 -5.61
C ARG A 263 -0.05 17.84 -6.20
N ILE A 264 0.89 16.93 -5.95
CA ILE A 264 0.87 15.59 -6.53
C ILE A 264 0.75 14.56 -5.42
N VAL A 265 -0.11 13.58 -5.64
CA VAL A 265 -0.22 12.39 -4.78
C VAL A 265 -0.12 11.16 -5.68
N CYS A 266 0.87 10.29 -5.39
CA CYS A 266 1.02 8.99 -6.04
C CYS A 266 0.71 7.91 -5.02
N ARG A 267 -0.39 7.17 -5.20
CA ARG A 267 -0.72 5.98 -4.41
C ARG A 267 -0.09 4.76 -5.08
N LEU A 268 0.71 4.03 -4.32
CA LEU A 268 1.43 2.84 -4.78
C LEU A 268 0.64 1.57 -4.42
N LEU A 269 0.33 0.76 -5.43
CA LEU A 269 -0.41 -0.50 -5.31
C LEU A 269 0.47 -1.63 -5.83
N ASP A 270 1.08 -2.39 -4.93
CA ASP A 270 1.98 -3.50 -5.27
C ASP A 270 1.16 -4.75 -5.61
N GLN A 271 1.01 -5.03 -6.91
CA GLN A 271 0.21 -6.15 -7.42
C GLN A 271 0.80 -7.53 -7.08
N SER A 272 2.07 -7.61 -6.66
CA SER A 272 2.70 -8.86 -6.23
C SER A 272 2.30 -9.30 -4.81
N ARG A 273 1.43 -8.55 -4.15
CA ARG A 273 1.03 -8.78 -2.76
C ARG A 273 0.06 -9.96 -2.66
N ASN A 274 0.46 -10.98 -1.92
CA ASN A 274 -0.43 -12.09 -1.55
C ASN A 274 -1.26 -11.74 -0.32
N PHE A 275 -2.54 -12.08 -0.35
CA PHE A 275 -3.47 -11.90 0.75
C PHE A 275 -3.70 -13.24 1.46
N SER A 276 -3.46 -13.30 2.76
CA SER A 276 -3.87 -14.41 3.61
C SER A 276 -4.10 -13.91 5.04
N LEU A 277 -5.00 -14.55 5.78
CA LEU A 277 -5.24 -14.17 7.18
C LEU A 277 -4.00 -14.37 8.06
N GLN A 278 -3.17 -15.37 7.76
CA GLN A 278 -1.91 -15.60 8.48
C GLN A 278 -0.91 -14.46 8.27
N GLN A 279 -0.77 -13.98 7.02
CA GLN A 279 0.10 -12.85 6.69
C GLN A 279 -0.47 -11.51 7.17
N SER A 280 -1.78 -11.40 7.31
CA SER A 280 -2.48 -10.21 7.79
C SER A 280 -2.29 -9.96 9.29
N ARG A 281 -1.62 -10.88 10.00
CA ARG A 281 -1.20 -10.73 11.40
C ARG A 281 -2.35 -10.37 12.35
N PHE A 282 -3.48 -11.04 12.24
CA PHE A 282 -4.50 -10.99 13.27
C PHE A 282 -4.08 -11.81 14.49
N SER A 283 -4.52 -11.43 15.68
CA SER A 283 -4.39 -12.31 16.85
C SER A 283 -5.13 -13.63 16.63
N THR A 284 -4.74 -14.69 17.32
CA THR A 284 -5.41 -16.00 17.17
C THR A 284 -6.91 -15.90 17.45
N GLY A 285 -7.30 -15.12 18.47
CA GLY A 285 -8.70 -14.89 18.80
C GLY A 285 -9.47 -14.16 17.70
N ASP A 286 -8.84 -13.16 17.10
CA ASP A 286 -9.43 -12.39 16.00
C ASP A 286 -9.59 -13.24 14.74
N GLN A 287 -8.59 -14.06 14.39
CA GLN A 287 -8.68 -14.99 13.26
C GLN A 287 -9.83 -16.00 13.45
N GLN A 288 -9.98 -16.56 14.66
CA GLN A 288 -11.07 -17.46 14.96
C GLN A 288 -12.44 -16.81 14.85
N ALA A 289 -12.58 -15.56 15.33
CA ALA A 289 -13.83 -14.82 15.20
C ALA A 289 -14.19 -14.54 13.74
N LEU A 290 -13.22 -14.11 12.92
CA LEU A 290 -13.42 -13.91 11.49
C LEU A 290 -13.85 -15.21 10.79
N ARG A 291 -13.18 -16.33 11.05
CA ARG A 291 -13.51 -17.63 10.45
C ARG A 291 -14.89 -18.13 10.87
N ARG A 292 -15.29 -17.96 12.14
CA ARG A 292 -16.64 -18.36 12.58
C ARG A 292 -17.73 -17.61 11.84
N MET A 293 -17.53 -16.30 11.60
CA MET A 293 -18.51 -15.47 10.85
C MET A 293 -18.56 -15.85 9.37
N THR A 294 -17.44 -16.16 8.74
CA THR A 294 -17.37 -16.48 7.30
C THR A 294 -17.57 -17.95 6.97
N ASN A 295 -17.58 -18.83 7.96
CA ASN A 295 -17.85 -20.28 7.77
C ASN A 295 -19.35 -20.61 7.73
N ASN A 296 -20.18 -19.64 7.38
CA ASN A 296 -21.61 -19.81 7.15
C ASN A 296 -21.86 -19.93 5.65
N SER A 297 -22.82 -20.77 5.27
CA SER A 297 -23.23 -20.95 3.87
C SER A 297 -23.97 -19.73 3.31
N ALA A 298 -24.59 -18.93 4.17
CA ALA A 298 -25.38 -17.76 3.78
C ALA A 298 -25.39 -16.72 4.89
N GLY A 299 -25.65 -15.48 4.52
CA GLY A 299 -25.74 -14.36 5.44
C GLY A 299 -24.84 -13.20 5.05
N ILE A 300 -24.91 -12.09 5.79
CA ILE A 300 -24.07 -10.91 5.61
C ILE A 300 -23.02 -10.82 6.72
N VAL A 301 -21.77 -10.64 6.33
CA VAL A 301 -20.68 -10.25 7.23
C VAL A 301 -20.17 -8.88 6.83
N LEU A 302 -20.16 -7.94 7.76
CA LEU A 302 -19.80 -6.55 7.51
C LEU A 302 -18.47 -6.18 8.13
N LEU A 303 -17.60 -5.55 7.34
CA LEU A 303 -16.40 -4.90 7.85
C LEU A 303 -16.60 -3.39 7.86
N THR A 304 -16.27 -2.75 8.97
CA THR A 304 -16.38 -1.30 9.10
C THR A 304 -15.10 -0.65 9.64
N GLY A 305 -15.03 0.65 9.51
CA GLY A 305 -13.89 1.46 9.96
C GLY A 305 -13.55 2.58 8.98
N PRO A 306 -12.67 3.51 9.37
CA PRO A 306 -12.26 4.64 8.54
C PRO A 306 -11.47 4.17 7.30
N THR A 307 -11.29 5.11 6.37
CA THR A 307 -10.40 4.90 5.22
C THR A 307 -8.98 4.58 5.70
N GLY A 308 -8.36 3.57 5.08
CA GLY A 308 -7.02 3.12 5.45
C GLY A 308 -6.94 2.22 6.69
N SER A 309 -8.07 1.77 7.25
CA SER A 309 -8.09 0.78 8.36
C SER A 309 -7.78 -0.66 7.92
N GLY A 310 -7.64 -0.91 6.62
CA GLY A 310 -7.26 -2.21 6.08
C GLY A 310 -8.44 -3.14 5.73
N LYS A 311 -9.67 -2.64 5.66
CA LYS A 311 -10.88 -3.42 5.34
C LYS A 311 -10.73 -4.26 4.07
N THR A 312 -10.35 -3.62 2.97
CA THR A 312 -10.17 -4.30 1.67
C THR A 312 -9.14 -5.44 1.76
N SER A 313 -7.99 -5.18 2.43
CA SER A 313 -6.96 -6.21 2.62
C SER A 313 -7.46 -7.41 3.44
N THR A 314 -8.32 -7.15 4.44
CA THR A 314 -8.93 -8.19 5.27
C THR A 314 -9.97 -8.97 4.48
N LEU A 315 -10.82 -8.29 3.71
CA LEU A 315 -11.80 -8.95 2.83
C LEU A 315 -11.10 -9.82 1.79
N TYR A 316 -10.05 -9.32 1.16
CA TYR A 316 -9.27 -10.11 0.19
C TYR A 316 -8.58 -11.31 0.84
N ALA A 317 -8.11 -11.17 2.08
CA ALA A 317 -7.54 -12.29 2.81
C ALA A 317 -8.60 -13.35 3.19
N LEU A 318 -9.83 -12.93 3.52
CA LEU A 318 -10.96 -13.82 3.73
C LEU A 318 -11.38 -14.52 2.43
N LEU A 319 -11.50 -13.77 1.33
CA LEU A 319 -11.82 -14.36 0.02
C LEU A 319 -10.75 -15.35 -0.43
N ALA A 320 -9.48 -15.05 -0.22
CA ALA A 320 -8.38 -15.96 -0.57
C ALA A 320 -8.43 -17.27 0.26
N GLU A 321 -8.90 -17.21 1.52
CA GLU A 321 -9.09 -18.40 2.36
C GLU A 321 -10.34 -19.20 1.93
N LEU A 322 -11.39 -18.52 1.46
CA LEU A 322 -12.63 -19.12 0.99
C LEU A 322 -12.55 -19.58 -0.48
N ASN A 323 -11.53 -19.16 -1.22
CA ASN A 323 -11.37 -19.44 -2.65
C ASN A 323 -10.94 -20.89 -2.88
N MET A 324 -11.90 -21.79 -2.78
CA MET A 324 -11.76 -23.21 -3.08
C MET A 324 -12.34 -23.48 -4.49
N VAL A 325 -11.93 -24.60 -5.10
CA VAL A 325 -12.36 -24.97 -6.47
C VAL A 325 -13.89 -25.11 -6.59
N ASP A 326 -14.55 -25.42 -5.46
CA ASP A 326 -15.99 -25.70 -5.42
C ASP A 326 -16.86 -24.45 -5.23
N PHE A 327 -16.27 -23.26 -5.03
CA PHE A 327 -17.04 -22.01 -4.84
C PHE A 327 -16.90 -21.04 -5.99
N ASN A 328 -18.03 -20.54 -6.46
CA ASN A 328 -18.10 -19.42 -7.39
C ASN A 328 -18.10 -18.09 -6.61
N ILE A 329 -16.95 -17.43 -6.60
CA ILE A 329 -16.76 -16.16 -5.89
C ILE A 329 -16.76 -15.00 -6.86
N MET A 330 -17.59 -13.99 -6.59
CA MET A 330 -17.69 -12.79 -7.40
C MET A 330 -17.59 -11.52 -6.55
N THR A 331 -16.98 -10.46 -7.09
CA THR A 331 -16.89 -9.18 -6.40
C THR A 331 -17.42 -8.02 -7.22
N ILE A 332 -17.87 -6.96 -6.54
CA ILE A 332 -18.24 -5.66 -7.11
C ILE A 332 -17.48 -4.59 -6.37
N GLU A 333 -16.67 -3.81 -7.07
CA GLU A 333 -15.72 -2.88 -6.44
C GLU A 333 -15.67 -1.53 -7.20
N ASP A 334 -15.30 -0.45 -6.48
CA ASP A 334 -15.17 0.90 -7.03
C ASP A 334 -13.88 1.59 -6.52
N PRO A 335 -12.77 1.41 -7.23
CA PRO A 335 -12.48 0.41 -8.26
C PRO A 335 -11.85 -0.87 -7.66
N VAL A 336 -11.61 -1.88 -8.50
CA VAL A 336 -10.77 -3.04 -8.13
C VAL A 336 -9.38 -2.57 -7.74
N GLU A 337 -8.93 -2.93 -6.52
CA GLU A 337 -7.62 -2.50 -5.98
C GLU A 337 -6.52 -3.49 -6.38
N TYR A 338 -6.79 -4.80 -6.29
CA TYR A 338 -5.87 -5.89 -6.61
C TYR A 338 -6.62 -6.99 -7.34
N VAL A 339 -5.95 -7.61 -8.29
CA VAL A 339 -6.51 -8.76 -9.01
C VAL A 339 -6.32 -10.02 -8.17
N LEU A 340 -7.42 -10.74 -7.92
CA LEU A 340 -7.42 -11.99 -7.15
C LEU A 340 -7.58 -13.18 -8.12
N PRO A 341 -6.59 -14.09 -8.21
CA PRO A 341 -6.70 -15.26 -9.07
C PRO A 341 -7.89 -16.14 -8.70
N GLY A 342 -8.64 -16.60 -9.69
CA GLY A 342 -9.79 -17.49 -9.48
C GLY A 342 -11.09 -16.80 -9.04
N ILE A 343 -11.12 -15.47 -8.92
CA ILE A 343 -12.27 -14.68 -8.49
C ILE A 343 -12.72 -13.77 -9.64
N SER A 344 -14.00 -13.73 -9.94
CA SER A 344 -14.58 -12.84 -10.93
C SER A 344 -14.85 -11.46 -10.31
N GLN A 345 -14.02 -10.47 -10.66
CA GLN A 345 -14.11 -9.12 -10.09
C GLN A 345 -14.76 -8.16 -11.10
N VAL A 346 -15.87 -7.54 -10.71
CA VAL A 346 -16.61 -6.54 -11.50
C VAL A 346 -16.33 -5.15 -10.96
N GLN A 347 -15.89 -4.26 -11.83
CA GLN A 347 -15.67 -2.86 -11.47
C GLN A 347 -16.87 -2.01 -11.84
N VAL A 348 -17.38 -1.22 -10.90
CA VAL A 348 -18.45 -0.24 -11.10
C VAL A 348 -18.04 0.81 -12.12
N ASN A 349 -18.98 1.19 -12.98
CA ASN A 349 -18.79 2.27 -13.96
C ASN A 349 -20.11 3.07 -14.11
N GLU A 350 -20.32 4.01 -13.24
CA GLU A 350 -21.53 4.85 -13.23
C GLU A 350 -21.71 5.65 -14.54
N LYS A 351 -20.59 6.03 -15.20
CA LYS A 351 -20.65 6.73 -16.49
C LYS A 351 -21.23 5.88 -17.62
N GLN A 352 -21.14 4.56 -17.49
CA GLN A 352 -21.71 3.58 -18.42
C GLN A 352 -23.01 2.95 -17.90
N GLY A 353 -23.54 3.43 -16.77
CA GLY A 353 -24.78 2.94 -16.18
C GLY A 353 -24.63 1.65 -15.38
N LEU A 354 -23.40 1.23 -15.03
CA LEU A 354 -23.15 0.07 -14.17
C LEU A 354 -22.94 0.54 -12.74
N SER A 355 -24.03 0.61 -11.96
CA SER A 355 -24.01 0.91 -10.53
C SER A 355 -23.72 -0.34 -9.68
N PHE A 356 -23.48 -0.16 -8.35
CA PHE A 356 -23.41 -1.29 -7.42
C PHE A 356 -24.67 -2.16 -7.44
N ALA A 357 -25.85 -1.56 -7.46
CA ALA A 357 -27.12 -2.27 -7.48
C ALA A 357 -27.31 -3.06 -8.77
N ASP A 358 -26.99 -2.48 -9.94
CA ASP A 358 -27.14 -3.17 -11.24
C ASP A 358 -26.15 -4.32 -11.40
N ALA A 359 -24.90 -4.10 -10.98
CA ALA A 359 -23.87 -5.13 -10.97
C ALA A 359 -24.28 -6.30 -10.05
N LEU A 360 -24.78 -6.00 -8.83
CA LEU A 360 -25.19 -7.02 -7.87
C LEU A 360 -26.36 -7.86 -8.41
N ARG A 361 -27.40 -7.21 -8.98
CA ARG A 361 -28.49 -7.95 -9.64
C ARG A 361 -27.99 -8.87 -10.75
N SER A 362 -26.99 -8.43 -11.50
CA SER A 362 -26.42 -9.21 -12.59
C SER A 362 -25.59 -10.38 -12.08
N ILE A 363 -24.79 -10.19 -11.05
CA ILE A 363 -23.98 -11.22 -10.40
C ILE A 363 -24.86 -12.31 -9.80
N LEU A 364 -25.97 -11.99 -9.13
CA LEU A 364 -26.88 -12.97 -8.56
C LEU A 364 -27.55 -13.91 -9.59
N ARG A 365 -27.44 -13.62 -10.90
CA ARG A 365 -27.85 -14.52 -11.98
C ARG A 365 -26.71 -15.35 -12.57
N GLN A 366 -25.50 -15.26 -11.97
CA GLN A 366 -24.31 -16.01 -12.39
C GLN A 366 -23.98 -17.17 -11.45
N ASP A 367 -24.98 -17.62 -10.65
CA ASP A 367 -24.86 -18.72 -9.70
C ASP A 367 -23.65 -18.55 -8.74
N PRO A 368 -23.52 -17.42 -8.02
CA PRO A 368 -22.45 -17.20 -7.10
C PRO A 368 -22.75 -17.89 -5.76
N ASP A 369 -21.74 -18.43 -5.09
CA ASP A 369 -21.83 -18.90 -3.68
C ASP A 369 -21.49 -17.76 -2.73
N ILE A 370 -20.45 -16.95 -3.10
CA ILE A 370 -19.92 -15.88 -2.28
C ILE A 370 -19.84 -14.59 -3.08
N VAL A 371 -20.39 -13.52 -2.54
CA VAL A 371 -20.39 -12.20 -3.18
C VAL A 371 -19.73 -11.18 -2.28
N LEU A 372 -18.70 -10.49 -2.79
CA LEU A 372 -18.16 -9.29 -2.14
C LEU A 372 -18.79 -8.06 -2.77
N VAL A 373 -19.53 -7.29 -2.00
CA VAL A 373 -19.98 -5.93 -2.35
C VAL A 373 -19.00 -4.95 -1.69
N GLY A 374 -18.18 -4.26 -2.48
CA GLY A 374 -17.10 -3.39 -1.98
C GLY A 374 -17.55 -2.46 -0.87
N GLU A 375 -18.70 -1.82 -1.04
CA GLU A 375 -19.35 -1.05 0.01
C GLU A 375 -20.87 -0.90 -0.22
N ILE A 376 -21.63 -0.74 0.85
CA ILE A 376 -23.06 -0.43 0.82
C ILE A 376 -23.24 1.05 1.15
N ARG A 377 -23.55 1.86 0.12
CA ARG A 377 -23.75 3.32 0.25
C ARG A 377 -25.22 3.72 0.34
N ASP A 378 -26.10 2.97 -0.29
CA ASP A 378 -27.51 3.28 -0.51
C ASP A 378 -28.45 2.13 -0.15
N GLY A 379 -29.73 2.45 0.02
CA GLY A 379 -30.76 1.50 0.44
C GLY A 379 -31.13 0.46 -0.60
N GLU A 380 -30.87 0.71 -1.88
CA GLU A 380 -31.14 -0.25 -2.95
C GLU A 380 -30.13 -1.39 -2.91
N THR A 381 -28.83 -1.06 -2.87
CA THR A 381 -27.74 -2.02 -2.71
C THR A 381 -27.89 -2.81 -1.41
N ALA A 382 -28.28 -2.14 -0.30
CA ALA A 382 -28.51 -2.78 0.99
C ALA A 382 -29.60 -3.85 0.92
N ARG A 383 -30.76 -3.54 0.29
CA ARG A 383 -31.88 -4.49 0.14
C ARG A 383 -31.52 -5.69 -0.73
N ILE A 384 -30.84 -5.47 -1.86
CA ILE A 384 -30.42 -6.56 -2.74
C ILE A 384 -29.42 -7.48 -2.03
N ALA A 385 -28.45 -6.91 -1.31
CA ALA A 385 -27.47 -7.68 -0.53
C ALA A 385 -28.14 -8.50 0.58
N ALA A 386 -29.10 -7.92 1.31
CA ALA A 386 -29.87 -8.65 2.33
C ALA A 386 -30.73 -9.77 1.71
N GLN A 387 -31.36 -9.53 0.58
CA GLN A 387 -32.14 -10.54 -0.13
C GLN A 387 -31.24 -11.69 -0.62
N ALA A 388 -30.05 -11.40 -1.16
CA ALA A 388 -29.09 -12.41 -1.56
C ALA A 388 -28.67 -13.29 -0.36
N ALA A 389 -28.40 -12.68 0.78
CA ALA A 389 -28.06 -13.40 2.01
C ALA A 389 -29.17 -14.33 2.49
N LEU A 390 -30.44 -13.90 2.40
CA LEU A 390 -31.59 -14.71 2.78
C LEU A 390 -31.89 -15.85 1.77
N THR A 391 -31.42 -15.71 0.54
CA THR A 391 -31.61 -16.70 -0.53
C THR A 391 -30.45 -17.68 -0.69
N GLY A 392 -29.50 -17.71 0.24
CA GLY A 392 -28.48 -18.76 0.29
C GLY A 392 -27.06 -18.32 -0.06
N HIS A 393 -26.80 -17.02 -0.23
CA HIS A 393 -25.48 -16.51 -0.58
C HIS A 393 -24.73 -15.97 0.65
N LEU A 394 -23.42 -16.19 0.73
CA LEU A 394 -22.57 -15.50 1.68
C LEU A 394 -22.18 -14.12 1.09
N VAL A 395 -22.62 -13.04 1.72
CA VAL A 395 -22.35 -11.68 1.29
C VAL A 395 -21.33 -11.04 2.24
N LEU A 396 -20.19 -10.62 1.70
CA LEU A 396 -19.18 -9.83 2.41
C LEU A 396 -19.31 -8.38 1.95
N SER A 397 -19.29 -7.41 2.87
CA SER A 397 -19.34 -6.01 2.46
C SER A 397 -18.70 -5.07 3.47
N THR A 398 -18.60 -3.77 3.10
CA THR A 398 -18.13 -2.73 4.01
C THR A 398 -19.17 -1.66 4.24
N LEU A 399 -19.08 -1.06 5.43
CA LEU A 399 -19.79 0.15 5.81
C LEU A 399 -18.81 1.17 6.42
N HIS A 400 -19.24 2.42 6.50
CA HIS A 400 -18.51 3.47 7.18
C HIS A 400 -19.18 3.80 8.52
N THR A 401 -18.93 2.96 9.53
CA THR A 401 -19.32 3.21 10.93
C THR A 401 -18.11 3.16 11.85
N ASN A 402 -18.21 3.71 13.04
CA ASN A 402 -17.10 3.83 13.97
C ASN A 402 -16.84 2.54 14.77
N ASP A 403 -17.88 1.77 15.03
CA ASP A 403 -17.85 0.48 15.74
C ASP A 403 -18.68 -0.58 15.01
N ALA A 404 -18.57 -1.84 15.45
CA ALA A 404 -19.25 -2.95 14.80
C ALA A 404 -20.77 -2.91 14.96
N LEU A 405 -21.26 -2.57 16.13
CA LEU A 405 -22.71 -2.50 16.41
C LEU A 405 -23.38 -1.28 15.78
N GLY A 406 -22.62 -0.20 15.50
CA GLY A 406 -23.11 0.96 14.74
C GLY A 406 -23.52 0.63 13.30
N THR A 407 -23.18 -0.57 12.79
CA THR A 407 -23.68 -1.06 11.50
C THR A 407 -25.18 -1.30 11.51
N LEU A 408 -25.75 -1.68 12.66
CA LEU A 408 -27.19 -1.96 12.82
C LEU A 408 -28.05 -0.71 12.57
N PRO A 409 -27.91 0.39 13.32
CA PRO A 409 -28.67 1.61 13.04
C PRO A 409 -28.40 2.13 11.63
N ARG A 410 -27.17 2.01 11.13
CA ARG A 410 -26.83 2.47 9.77
C ARG A 410 -27.60 1.71 8.68
N LEU A 411 -27.75 0.40 8.79
CA LEU A 411 -28.54 -0.39 7.83
C LEU A 411 -30.05 -0.09 7.92
N LEU A 412 -30.56 0.16 9.14
CA LEU A 412 -31.93 0.61 9.34
C LEU A 412 -32.17 1.99 8.70
N ASP A 413 -31.24 2.94 8.85
CA ASP A 413 -31.27 4.25 8.20
C ASP A 413 -31.25 4.16 6.66
N LEU A 414 -30.58 3.12 6.11
CA LEU A 414 -30.62 2.81 4.68
C LEU A 414 -31.94 2.15 4.25
N GLY A 415 -32.87 1.95 5.16
CA GLY A 415 -34.22 1.45 4.87
C GLY A 415 -34.34 -0.06 4.83
N LEU A 416 -33.45 -0.82 5.47
CA LEU A 416 -33.68 -2.23 5.72
C LEU A 416 -34.76 -2.44 6.79
N ASP A 417 -35.64 -3.40 6.57
CA ASP A 417 -36.55 -3.87 7.58
C ASP A 417 -35.82 -4.59 8.72
N ARG A 418 -36.30 -4.44 9.96
CA ARG A 418 -35.67 -5.01 11.15
C ARG A 418 -35.63 -6.54 11.10
N SER A 419 -36.68 -7.16 10.63
CA SER A 419 -36.76 -8.62 10.54
C SER A 419 -35.78 -9.14 9.50
N VAL A 420 -35.72 -8.49 8.33
CA VAL A 420 -34.75 -8.80 7.26
C VAL A 420 -33.31 -8.63 7.77
N LEU A 421 -33.03 -7.56 8.49
CA LEU A 421 -31.69 -7.31 9.06
C LEU A 421 -31.31 -8.38 10.09
N ALA A 422 -32.24 -8.73 10.99
CA ALA A 422 -32.01 -9.71 12.06
C ALA A 422 -31.72 -11.12 11.51
N ASP A 423 -32.34 -11.48 10.38
CA ASP A 423 -32.16 -12.79 9.75
C ASP A 423 -30.97 -12.82 8.81
N ALA A 424 -30.68 -11.73 8.10
CA ALA A 424 -29.59 -11.69 7.13
C ALA A 424 -28.21 -11.49 7.75
N LEU A 425 -28.09 -10.72 8.86
CA LEU A 425 -26.79 -10.34 9.42
C LEU A 425 -26.22 -11.47 10.28
N MET A 426 -25.02 -11.95 9.95
CA MET A 426 -24.28 -12.98 10.74
C MET A 426 -23.28 -12.35 11.70
N GLY A 427 -22.65 -11.26 11.30
CA GLY A 427 -21.67 -10.60 12.13
C GLY A 427 -21.20 -9.27 11.55
N ALA A 428 -20.58 -8.48 12.44
CA ALA A 428 -19.96 -7.23 12.08
C ALA A 428 -18.58 -7.08 12.73
N VAL A 429 -17.64 -6.50 11.99
CA VAL A 429 -16.26 -6.29 12.43
C VAL A 429 -15.88 -4.84 12.21
N SER A 430 -15.46 -4.15 13.25
CA SER A 430 -14.83 -2.84 13.12
C SER A 430 -13.32 -2.97 13.24
N GLN A 431 -12.57 -2.32 12.36
CA GLN A 431 -11.13 -2.49 12.25
C GLN A 431 -10.38 -1.16 12.30
N ARG A 432 -9.23 -1.20 12.98
CA ARG A 432 -8.20 -0.16 12.99
C ARG A 432 -6.83 -0.80 12.77
N LEU A 433 -5.85 0.03 12.44
CA LEU A 433 -4.46 -0.39 12.33
C LEU A 433 -3.61 0.38 13.35
N VAL A 434 -2.84 -0.35 14.14
CA VAL A 434 -1.81 0.19 15.04
C VAL A 434 -0.42 -0.15 14.51
N ARG A 435 0.57 0.70 14.80
CA ARG A 435 1.95 0.43 14.39
C ARG A 435 2.56 -0.68 15.22
N ARG A 436 3.32 -1.55 14.57
CA ARG A 436 4.05 -2.63 15.21
C ARG A 436 5.41 -2.16 15.68
N LEU A 437 5.80 -2.56 16.88
CA LEU A 437 7.15 -2.31 17.39
C LEU A 437 8.20 -2.92 16.46
N CYS A 438 9.27 -2.19 16.25
CA CYS A 438 10.41 -2.66 15.46
C CYS A 438 11.14 -3.77 16.18
N GLU A 439 11.16 -4.97 15.62
CA GLU A 439 11.80 -6.15 16.23
C GLU A 439 13.30 -5.95 16.46
N THR A 440 13.95 -5.13 15.63
CA THR A 440 15.40 -4.87 15.72
C THR A 440 15.78 -4.01 16.92
N CYS A 441 14.89 -3.09 17.35
CA CYS A 441 15.28 -2.09 18.37
C CYS A 441 14.28 -1.93 19.52
N ARG A 442 13.22 -2.75 19.58
CA ARG A 442 12.34 -2.73 20.75
C ARG A 442 13.11 -3.10 22.01
N GLN A 443 12.81 -2.43 23.10
CA GLN A 443 13.47 -2.61 24.39
C GLN A 443 12.48 -3.18 25.40
N PRO A 444 12.88 -4.07 26.31
CA PRO A 444 12.02 -4.53 27.40
C PRO A 444 11.48 -3.35 28.22
N ALA A 445 10.20 -3.37 28.54
CA ALA A 445 9.61 -2.36 29.40
C ALA A 445 10.06 -2.63 30.86
N GLN A 446 10.70 -1.65 31.48
CA GLN A 446 11.24 -1.73 32.85
C GLN A 446 10.88 -0.47 33.64
N ALA A 447 10.92 -0.55 34.95
CA ALA A 447 10.75 0.60 35.82
C ALA A 447 11.85 1.68 35.60
N PRO A 448 11.52 2.97 35.67
CA PRO A 448 10.19 3.52 35.96
C PRO A 448 9.24 3.35 34.76
N TYR A 449 8.00 2.94 35.06
CA TYR A 449 6.98 2.76 34.03
C TYR A 449 6.37 4.09 33.57
N LEU A 450 6.07 4.18 32.29
CA LEU A 450 5.35 5.33 31.72
C LEU A 450 3.90 5.34 32.21
N PRO A 451 3.24 6.51 32.29
CA PRO A 451 1.86 6.61 32.80
C PRO A 451 0.88 5.63 32.12
N GLY A 452 0.95 5.48 30.81
CA GLY A 452 0.10 4.52 30.06
C GLY A 452 0.43 3.06 30.36
N GLU A 453 1.70 2.72 30.67
CA GLU A 453 2.09 1.36 31.05
C GLU A 453 1.63 1.02 32.47
N ALA A 454 1.77 1.97 33.40
CA ALA A 454 1.29 1.81 34.77
C ALA A 454 -0.24 1.66 34.80
N GLU A 455 -0.97 2.47 34.03
CA GLU A 455 -2.41 2.37 33.93
C GLU A 455 -2.88 1.07 33.28
N PHE A 456 -2.18 0.61 32.23
CA PHE A 456 -2.45 -0.67 31.61
C PHE A 456 -2.30 -1.81 32.61
N HIS A 457 -1.20 -1.80 33.40
CA HIS A 457 -1.01 -2.79 34.46
C HIS A 457 -2.10 -2.70 35.55
N ARG A 458 -2.45 -1.49 35.99
CA ARG A 458 -3.52 -1.28 36.99
C ARG A 458 -4.84 -1.90 36.58
N LEU A 459 -5.19 -1.76 35.27
CA LEU A 459 -6.48 -2.27 34.75
C LEU A 459 -6.42 -3.76 34.47
N THR A 460 -5.33 -4.29 33.89
CA THR A 460 -5.26 -5.65 33.36
C THR A 460 -4.52 -6.63 34.26
N GLY A 461 -3.74 -6.15 35.23
CA GLY A 461 -2.79 -6.95 36.01
C GLY A 461 -1.52 -7.33 35.26
N GLU A 462 -1.38 -6.97 33.97
CA GLU A 462 -0.27 -7.33 33.09
C GLU A 462 0.54 -6.10 32.70
N PHE A 463 1.88 -6.23 32.56
CA PHE A 463 2.72 -5.16 32.03
C PHE A 463 2.90 -5.30 30.52
N PRO A 464 3.01 -4.18 29.79
CA PRO A 464 3.50 -4.21 28.41
C PRO A 464 4.91 -4.82 28.36
N SER A 465 5.16 -5.72 27.41
CA SER A 465 6.45 -6.43 27.32
C SER A 465 7.58 -5.55 26.82
N TYR A 466 7.29 -4.62 25.89
CA TYR A 466 8.32 -3.84 25.21
C TYR A 466 7.93 -2.38 24.99
N ARG A 467 8.96 -1.54 24.84
CA ARG A 467 8.91 -0.12 24.46
C ARG A 467 9.53 0.10 23.07
N PRO A 468 9.14 1.18 22.36
CA PRO A 468 9.80 1.56 21.13
C PRO A 468 11.24 2.05 21.43
N GLY A 469 12.20 1.53 20.68
CA GLY A 469 13.55 2.07 20.62
C GLY A 469 13.67 3.07 19.47
N GLY A 470 14.77 2.98 18.72
CA GLY A 470 14.99 3.72 17.47
C GLY A 470 16.23 3.17 16.79
N CYS A 471 16.10 2.77 15.51
CA CYS A 471 17.24 2.31 14.73
C CYS A 471 17.02 2.64 13.24
N GLN A 472 18.07 2.48 12.45
CA GLN A 472 18.02 2.75 11.02
C GLN A 472 16.93 1.92 10.29
N ALA A 473 16.70 0.65 10.69
CA ALA A 473 15.71 -0.23 10.07
C ALA A 473 14.25 0.26 10.21
N CYS A 474 13.94 1.06 11.23
CA CYS A 474 12.63 1.70 11.43
C CYS A 474 12.68 3.21 11.20
N SER A 475 13.76 3.75 10.64
CA SER A 475 14.00 5.19 10.52
C SER A 475 13.81 5.94 11.85
N PHE A 476 14.37 5.37 12.92
CA PHE A 476 14.39 5.87 14.31
C PHE A 476 13.01 6.08 14.96
N THR A 477 11.95 5.54 14.40
CA THR A 477 10.59 5.67 14.96
C THR A 477 10.26 4.67 16.06
N GLY A 478 11.04 3.59 16.17
CA GLY A 478 10.73 2.46 17.04
C GLY A 478 9.62 1.52 16.52
N TYR A 479 8.99 1.85 15.36
CA TYR A 479 7.90 1.09 14.78
C TYR A 479 8.18 0.72 13.32
N LYS A 480 7.77 -0.48 12.90
CA LYS A 480 7.89 -0.97 11.52
C LYS A 480 6.75 -1.92 11.16
N GLY A 481 5.91 -1.50 10.22
CA GLY A 481 4.70 -2.21 9.83
C GLY A 481 3.52 -1.91 10.75
N ARG A 482 2.36 -2.51 10.44
CA ARG A 482 1.11 -2.30 11.14
C ARG A 482 0.47 -3.63 11.50
N LEU A 483 -0.38 -3.61 12.52
CA LEU A 483 -1.18 -4.73 13.01
C LEU A 483 -2.65 -4.32 13.01
N PRO A 484 -3.56 -5.20 12.58
CA PRO A 484 -4.97 -4.98 12.76
C PRO A 484 -5.37 -5.18 14.23
N ILE A 485 -6.23 -4.33 14.71
CA ILE A 485 -7.03 -4.51 15.93
C ILE A 485 -8.49 -4.42 15.53
N ILE A 486 -9.30 -5.35 16.03
CA ILE A 486 -10.70 -5.44 15.64
C ILE A 486 -11.64 -5.49 16.84
N GLU A 487 -12.82 -4.91 16.66
CA GLU A 487 -13.99 -5.28 17.39
C GLU A 487 -14.79 -6.24 16.52
N SER A 488 -15.15 -7.39 17.04
CA SER A 488 -15.98 -8.39 16.35
C SER A 488 -17.24 -8.70 17.14
N VAL A 489 -18.37 -8.80 16.46
CA VAL A 489 -19.68 -9.12 17.04
C VAL A 489 -20.34 -10.19 16.17
N GLU A 490 -20.62 -11.34 16.77
CA GLU A 490 -21.43 -12.38 16.16
C GLU A 490 -22.91 -12.17 16.55
N ILE A 491 -23.82 -12.28 15.62
CA ILE A 491 -25.25 -12.01 15.86
C ILE A 491 -25.90 -13.22 16.54
N SER A 492 -25.98 -13.13 17.86
CA SER A 492 -26.65 -14.14 18.71
C SER A 492 -28.18 -14.04 18.61
N PRO A 493 -28.92 -15.11 19.05
CA PRO A 493 -30.38 -15.04 19.17
C PRO A 493 -30.89 -13.86 20.00
N ALA A 494 -30.17 -13.49 21.07
CA ALA A 494 -30.51 -12.33 21.91
C ALA A 494 -30.36 -11.01 21.15
N LEU A 495 -29.29 -10.84 20.36
CA LEU A 495 -29.13 -9.68 19.50
C LEU A 495 -30.16 -9.64 18.38
N ARG A 496 -30.50 -10.77 17.74
CA ARG A 496 -31.60 -10.84 16.76
C ARG A 496 -32.91 -10.34 17.36
N GLN A 497 -33.26 -10.82 18.56
CA GLN A 497 -34.46 -10.37 19.23
C GLN A 497 -34.41 -8.86 19.54
N ALA A 498 -33.28 -8.34 19.98
CA ALA A 498 -33.10 -6.90 20.25
C ALA A 498 -33.27 -6.07 18.97
N ILE A 499 -32.77 -6.51 17.83
CA ILE A 499 -32.94 -5.86 16.51
C ILE A 499 -34.43 -5.81 16.16
N VAL A 500 -35.14 -6.95 16.24
CA VAL A 500 -36.57 -7.06 15.92
C VAL A 500 -37.41 -6.17 16.81
N THR A 501 -37.12 -6.13 18.13
CA THR A 501 -37.84 -5.29 19.11
C THR A 501 -37.49 -3.80 19.00
N GLY A 502 -36.47 -3.45 18.21
CA GLY A 502 -36.14 -2.08 17.86
C GLY A 502 -35.15 -1.41 18.80
N GLU A 503 -34.33 -2.20 19.52
CA GLU A 503 -33.24 -1.59 20.30
C GLU A 503 -32.17 -1.02 19.33
N GLN A 504 -31.81 0.24 19.48
CA GLN A 504 -30.84 0.95 18.65
C GLN A 504 -29.70 1.58 19.46
N ARG A 505 -29.81 1.59 20.78
CA ARG A 505 -28.77 2.16 21.64
C ARG A 505 -27.56 1.23 21.66
N VAL A 506 -26.45 1.71 21.10
CA VAL A 506 -25.23 0.91 20.95
C VAL A 506 -24.73 0.33 22.28
N ASN A 507 -24.85 1.09 23.39
CA ASN A 507 -24.43 0.59 24.71
C ASN A 507 -25.29 -0.56 25.20
N GLU A 508 -26.58 -0.55 24.93
CA GLU A 508 -27.48 -1.65 25.28
C GLU A 508 -27.23 -2.87 24.40
N LEU A 509 -27.00 -2.66 23.11
CA LEU A 509 -26.60 -3.72 22.18
C LEU A 509 -25.26 -4.34 22.58
N LYS A 510 -24.28 -3.56 23.06
CA LYS A 510 -23.01 -4.08 23.61
C LYS A 510 -23.26 -4.99 24.81
N ARG A 511 -24.16 -4.59 25.71
CA ARG A 511 -24.53 -5.39 26.89
C ARG A 511 -25.22 -6.71 26.50
N ILE A 512 -26.15 -6.67 25.53
CA ILE A 512 -26.87 -7.85 25.02
C ILE A 512 -25.91 -8.79 24.29
N ALA A 513 -24.95 -8.25 23.52
CA ALA A 513 -23.97 -9.05 22.82
C ALA A 513 -23.10 -9.90 23.77
N GLY A 514 -22.78 -9.37 24.95
CA GLY A 514 -22.06 -10.11 26.00
C GLY A 514 -20.81 -10.82 25.45
N GLY A 515 -20.69 -12.12 25.72
CA GLY A 515 -19.55 -12.93 25.28
C GLY A 515 -19.43 -13.18 23.75
N GLN A 516 -20.44 -12.79 22.98
CA GLN A 516 -20.40 -12.83 21.51
C GLN A 516 -19.74 -11.59 20.89
N ARG A 517 -19.39 -10.62 21.73
CA ARG A 517 -18.61 -9.46 21.35
C ARG A 517 -17.19 -9.57 21.89
N ARG A 518 -16.22 -9.42 21.02
CA ARG A 518 -14.83 -9.15 21.41
C ARG A 518 -14.53 -7.68 21.11
N SER A 519 -14.16 -6.93 22.13
CA SER A 519 -13.89 -5.50 21.96
C SER A 519 -12.59 -5.23 21.24
N MET A 520 -12.45 -4.00 20.75
CA MET A 520 -11.20 -3.55 20.15
C MET A 520 -10.09 -3.40 21.21
N ALA A 521 -10.46 -3.11 22.46
CA ALA A 521 -9.52 -3.05 23.58
C ALA A 521 -8.95 -4.42 23.92
N ALA A 522 -9.77 -5.49 23.89
CA ALA A 522 -9.30 -6.86 24.08
C ALA A 522 -8.35 -7.32 22.95
N SER A 523 -8.69 -7.01 21.70
CA SER A 523 -7.80 -7.28 20.55
C SER A 523 -6.46 -6.54 20.70
N ALA A 524 -6.48 -5.26 21.11
CA ALA A 524 -5.28 -4.48 21.34
C ALA A 524 -4.45 -4.99 22.54
N LYS A 525 -5.12 -5.45 23.61
CA LYS A 525 -4.46 -6.03 24.80
C LYS A 525 -3.56 -7.20 24.41
N ASP A 526 -4.03 -8.11 23.55
CA ASP A 526 -3.22 -9.26 23.09
C ASP A 526 -1.91 -8.79 22.44
N TRP A 527 -1.97 -7.76 21.63
CA TRP A 527 -0.79 -7.21 20.95
C TRP A 527 0.15 -6.46 21.89
N ILE A 528 -0.37 -5.81 22.93
CA ILE A 528 0.44 -5.12 23.94
C ILE A 528 1.18 -6.14 24.80
N VAL A 529 0.46 -7.17 25.30
CA VAL A 529 1.05 -8.21 26.15
C VAL A 529 2.07 -9.04 25.38
N SER A 530 1.79 -9.39 24.10
CA SER A 530 2.77 -10.09 23.26
C SER A 530 3.92 -9.20 22.78
N GLY A 531 3.97 -7.95 23.19
CA GLY A 531 5.06 -7.02 22.89
C GLY A 531 5.15 -6.62 21.41
N GLN A 532 4.03 -6.61 20.72
CA GLN A 532 3.98 -6.21 19.32
C GLN A 532 3.61 -4.73 19.12
N THR A 533 2.92 -4.12 20.09
CA THR A 533 2.61 -2.68 20.11
C THR A 533 2.63 -2.13 21.53
N THR A 534 2.25 -0.88 21.73
CA THR A 534 2.27 -0.21 23.04
C THR A 534 0.93 0.39 23.41
N PRO A 535 0.61 0.57 24.70
CA PRO A 535 -0.61 1.27 25.12
C PRO A 535 -0.71 2.68 24.53
N SER A 536 0.40 3.39 24.41
CA SER A 536 0.43 4.76 23.85
C SER A 536 0.07 4.77 22.36
N GLU A 537 0.51 3.79 21.59
CA GLU A 537 0.14 3.67 20.17
C GLU A 537 -1.34 3.34 20.01
N VAL A 538 -1.87 2.43 20.82
CA VAL A 538 -3.30 2.09 20.81
C VAL A 538 -4.14 3.29 21.20
N GLN A 539 -3.76 4.02 22.24
CA GLN A 539 -4.42 5.26 22.64
C GLN A 539 -4.36 6.33 21.54
N TYR A 540 -3.25 6.41 20.80
CA TYR A 540 -3.15 7.33 19.66
C TYR A 540 -4.21 7.04 18.59
N VAL A 541 -4.50 5.76 18.33
CA VAL A 541 -5.44 5.33 17.29
C VAL A 541 -6.88 5.34 17.76
N LEU A 542 -7.14 4.89 18.99
CA LEU A 542 -8.50 4.72 19.54
C LEU A 542 -8.93 5.89 20.45
N GLY A 543 -7.99 6.72 20.86
CA GLY A 543 -8.27 7.78 21.84
C GLY A 543 -8.53 7.24 23.24
N ILE A 544 -9.32 7.99 24.00
CA ILE A 544 -9.70 7.64 25.38
C ILE A 544 -10.66 6.43 25.44
N SER A 545 -11.32 6.09 24.34
CA SER A 545 -12.22 4.94 24.26
C SER A 545 -11.51 3.61 24.56
N PHE A 546 -10.22 3.48 24.19
CA PHE A 546 -9.40 2.33 24.55
C PHE A 546 -9.39 2.08 26.07
N TRP A 547 -9.11 3.10 26.83
CA TRP A 547 -9.02 2.99 28.28
C TRP A 547 -10.36 2.73 28.93
N ARG A 548 -11.44 3.35 28.42
CA ARG A 548 -12.80 3.13 28.91
C ARG A 548 -13.26 1.70 28.68
N GLU A 549 -13.10 1.18 27.47
CA GLU A 549 -13.44 -0.22 27.19
C GLU A 549 -12.60 -1.19 28.01
N LEU A 550 -11.30 -0.95 28.13
CA LEU A 550 -10.41 -1.80 28.93
C LEU A 550 -10.80 -1.79 30.42
N ALA A 551 -11.16 -0.63 30.98
CA ALA A 551 -11.64 -0.51 32.35
C ALA A 551 -12.96 -1.29 32.56
N GLU A 552 -13.94 -1.09 31.68
CA GLU A 552 -15.22 -1.80 31.72
C GLU A 552 -15.06 -3.32 31.67
N GLU A 553 -14.19 -3.83 30.79
CA GLU A 553 -13.91 -5.27 30.66
C GLU A 553 -13.29 -5.89 31.93
N HIS A 554 -12.49 -5.10 32.63
CA HIS A 554 -11.84 -5.55 33.88
C HIS A 554 -12.58 -5.13 35.15
N GLY A 555 -13.85 -4.65 35.04
CA GLY A 555 -14.72 -4.34 36.16
C GLY A 555 -14.39 -3.03 36.88
N PHE A 556 -13.65 -2.13 36.24
CA PHE A 556 -13.37 -0.79 36.77
C PHE A 556 -14.35 0.24 36.19
N SER A 557 -14.75 1.21 37.02
CA SER A 557 -15.52 2.35 36.52
C SER A 557 -14.63 3.25 35.64
N PRO A 558 -15.08 3.67 34.43
CA PRO A 558 -14.34 4.59 33.58
C PRO A 558 -13.98 5.93 34.25
N GLU A 559 -14.70 6.31 35.29
CA GLU A 559 -14.46 7.54 36.10
C GLU A 559 -13.18 7.42 36.93
N THR A 560 -12.70 6.21 37.18
CA THR A 560 -11.45 5.95 37.94
C THR A 560 -10.20 6.04 37.10
N LEU A 561 -10.32 6.34 35.81
CA LEU A 561 -9.17 6.50 34.93
C LEU A 561 -8.29 7.68 35.34
N SER A 562 -6.98 7.49 35.30
CA SER A 562 -6.01 8.52 35.67
C SER A 562 -6.20 9.79 34.82
N ALA A 563 -6.30 10.95 35.47
CA ALA A 563 -6.38 12.25 34.80
C ALA A 563 -5.19 12.52 33.84
N ASN A 564 -4.04 11.92 34.13
CA ASN A 564 -2.85 12.04 33.28
C ASN A 564 -2.99 11.38 31.92
N LEU A 565 -3.93 10.43 31.73
CA LEU A 565 -4.20 9.81 30.43
C LEU A 565 -4.89 10.77 29.46
N ALA A 566 -5.69 11.70 29.96
CA ALA A 566 -6.32 12.74 29.15
C ALA A 566 -5.28 13.73 28.57
N GLN A 567 -4.13 13.85 29.26
CA GLN A 567 -3.02 14.72 28.86
C GLN A 567 -1.98 14.06 27.97
N VAL A 568 -2.09 12.75 27.69
CA VAL A 568 -1.28 12.15 26.60
C VAL A 568 -1.76 12.81 25.30
N ALA A 569 -1.19 14.00 25.07
CA ALA A 569 -1.34 14.74 23.86
C ALA A 569 -1.15 13.73 22.70
N ARG A 570 -2.02 13.79 21.71
CA ARG A 570 -1.70 13.18 20.43
C ARG A 570 -0.21 13.44 20.20
N PRO A 571 0.63 12.46 19.87
CA PRO A 571 1.92 12.72 19.29
C PRO A 571 1.70 13.24 17.86
N GLY A 572 0.89 14.26 17.72
CA GLY A 572 0.90 15.22 16.65
C GLY A 572 2.07 16.11 17.05
N GLN A 573 3.20 15.76 16.53
CA GLN A 573 4.40 16.55 16.65
C GLN A 573 4.01 17.93 16.15
N ARG A 574 3.94 18.91 17.07
CA ARG A 574 3.91 20.32 16.66
C ARG A 574 5.12 20.50 15.78
N MET A 575 4.90 21.07 14.62
CA MET A 575 6.01 21.43 13.76
C MET A 575 7.04 22.19 14.60
N LYS A 576 8.31 21.82 14.53
CA LYS A 576 9.35 22.31 15.39
C LYS A 576 10.36 23.16 14.63
N ILE A 577 10.89 24.15 15.30
CA ILE A 577 12.11 24.86 14.90
C ILE A 577 13.25 24.29 15.72
N LEU A 578 14.30 23.83 15.07
CA LEU A 578 15.50 23.37 15.74
C LEU A 578 16.50 24.50 15.81
N VAL A 579 16.93 24.83 17.02
CA VAL A 579 17.91 25.88 17.30
C VAL A 579 19.24 25.23 17.67
N LEU A 580 20.26 25.54 16.91
CA LEU A 580 21.64 25.13 17.21
C LEU A 580 22.31 26.27 17.96
N SER A 581 22.52 26.12 19.25
CA SER A 581 23.20 27.12 20.07
C SER A 581 23.68 26.48 21.38
N LYS A 582 24.83 26.91 21.85
CA LYS A 582 25.30 26.61 23.21
C LYS A 582 24.47 27.37 24.26
N GLU A 583 23.81 28.44 23.85
CA GLU A 583 22.96 29.27 24.73
C GLU A 583 21.50 28.80 24.65
N LYS A 584 21.02 28.12 25.69
CA LYS A 584 19.60 27.73 25.79
C LYS A 584 18.62 28.93 25.79
N SER A 585 19.13 30.13 26.17
CA SER A 585 18.37 31.36 26.16
C SER A 585 17.84 31.75 24.74
N LEU A 586 18.59 31.44 23.68
CA LEU A 586 18.24 31.75 22.31
C LEU A 586 16.94 31.02 21.91
N GLY A 587 16.81 29.73 22.22
CA GLY A 587 15.59 28.96 21.99
C GLY A 587 14.38 29.53 22.76
N ASN A 588 14.57 29.91 24.02
CA ASN A 588 13.51 30.48 24.84
C ASN A 588 12.98 31.80 24.29
N ARG A 589 13.84 32.64 23.73
CA ARG A 589 13.46 33.92 23.09
C ARG A 589 12.62 33.72 21.83
N LEU A 590 12.87 32.64 21.08
CA LEU A 590 12.08 32.29 19.92
C LEU A 590 10.73 31.67 20.26
N THR A 591 10.60 31.02 21.43
CA THR A 591 9.36 30.34 21.82
C THR A 591 8.22 31.32 22.09
N THR A 592 8.52 32.55 22.51
CA THR A 592 7.53 33.57 22.85
C THR A 592 6.97 34.20 21.57
N GLY A 593 5.77 33.80 21.14
CA GLY A 593 5.07 34.38 19.96
C GLY A 593 5.08 33.52 18.70
N LEU A 594 5.74 32.37 18.66
CA LEU A 594 5.68 31.41 17.56
C LEU A 594 4.61 30.35 17.80
N SER A 595 3.90 29.99 16.70
CA SER A 595 2.95 28.87 16.71
C SER A 595 3.63 27.50 16.69
N TYR A 596 4.96 27.47 16.62
CA TYR A 596 5.79 26.28 16.52
C TYR A 596 6.46 25.95 17.86
N ALA A 597 6.73 24.67 18.10
CA ALA A 597 7.58 24.27 19.21
C ALA A 597 9.05 24.57 18.89
N VAL A 598 9.82 25.00 19.85
CA VAL A 598 11.24 25.27 19.68
C VAL A 598 12.05 24.26 20.49
N GLU A 599 13.01 23.61 19.85
CA GLU A 599 13.93 22.68 20.47
C GLU A 599 15.35 23.19 20.30
N THR A 600 16.17 23.18 21.36
CA THR A 600 17.55 23.68 21.31
C THR A 600 18.51 22.53 21.52
N VAL A 601 19.51 22.43 20.65
CA VAL A 601 20.59 21.42 20.71
C VAL A 601 21.94 22.09 20.73
N ASP A 602 22.90 21.47 21.43
CA ASP A 602 24.24 21.95 21.60
C ASP A 602 25.17 21.34 20.53
N GLY A 603 25.33 22.05 19.42
CA GLY A 603 26.27 21.71 18.36
C GLY A 603 25.72 20.90 17.20
N GLU A 604 26.57 20.71 16.18
CA GLU A 604 26.21 20.14 14.88
C GLU A 604 25.90 18.64 14.93
N GLU A 605 26.62 17.88 15.75
CA GLU A 605 26.40 16.43 15.86
C GLU A 605 25.06 16.13 16.52
N ALA A 606 24.75 16.83 17.61
CA ALA A 606 23.46 16.72 18.28
C ALA A 606 22.31 17.12 17.37
N ALA A 607 22.49 18.17 16.54
CA ALA A 607 21.50 18.58 15.55
C ALA A 607 21.30 17.53 14.44
N ASN A 608 22.39 16.96 13.94
CA ASN A 608 22.31 15.92 12.92
C ASN A 608 21.61 14.67 13.44
N ASP A 609 21.94 14.24 14.66
CA ASP A 609 21.31 13.12 15.37
C ASP A 609 19.80 13.39 15.58
N TYR A 610 19.47 14.61 16.00
CA TYR A 610 18.08 15.04 16.18
C TYR A 610 17.29 15.00 14.87
N LEU A 611 17.83 15.56 13.78
CA LEU A 611 17.20 15.59 12.47
C LEU A 611 17.04 14.21 11.82
N GLN A 612 17.93 13.28 12.12
CA GLN A 612 17.79 11.89 11.69
C GLN A 612 16.65 11.17 12.43
N ARG A 613 16.42 11.52 13.70
CA ARG A 613 15.41 10.89 14.57
C ARG A 613 14.03 11.56 14.47
N GLN A 614 13.99 12.87 14.18
CA GLN A 614 12.76 13.67 14.18
C GLN A 614 12.46 14.22 12.77
N HIS A 615 11.27 13.98 12.29
CA HIS A 615 10.82 14.40 10.96
C HIS A 615 9.85 15.60 10.99
N ASP A 616 9.64 16.19 12.16
CA ASP A 616 8.73 17.31 12.45
C ASP A 616 9.41 18.67 12.44
N VAL A 617 10.71 18.71 12.19
CA VAL A 617 11.48 19.97 12.08
C VAL A 617 11.19 20.62 10.73
N ILE A 618 10.71 21.85 10.74
CA ILE A 618 10.35 22.65 9.55
C ILE A 618 11.35 23.75 9.25
N GLY A 619 12.22 24.13 10.19
CA GLY A 619 13.23 25.15 10.01
C GLY A 619 14.38 25.02 11.01
N LEU A 620 15.50 25.56 10.64
CA LEU A 620 16.71 25.63 11.46
C LEU A 620 17.02 27.08 11.81
N VAL A 621 17.46 27.28 13.05
CA VAL A 621 18.11 28.53 13.47
C VAL A 621 19.50 28.17 13.96
N ILE A 622 20.51 28.76 13.37
CA ILE A 622 21.92 28.47 13.66
C ILE A 622 22.59 29.69 14.27
N ASP A 623 23.02 29.53 15.52
CA ASP A 623 23.86 30.53 16.19
C ASP A 623 25.27 30.51 15.61
N THR A 624 25.66 31.62 15.00
CA THR A 624 27.02 31.73 14.42
C THR A 624 28.14 31.76 15.43
N ALA A 625 27.84 31.82 16.75
CA ALA A 625 28.83 31.59 17.80
C ALA A 625 29.40 30.15 17.79
N LEU A 626 28.79 29.25 17.04
CA LEU A 626 29.30 27.89 16.79
C LEU A 626 30.28 27.82 15.62
N ALA A 627 30.47 28.90 14.87
CA ALA A 627 31.35 28.91 13.69
C ALA A 627 32.82 28.68 14.14
N GLU A 628 33.46 27.74 13.43
CA GLU A 628 34.90 27.43 13.59
C GLU A 628 35.73 28.15 12.53
N ASP A 629 36.98 28.38 12.78
CA ASP A 629 37.89 28.94 11.80
C ASP A 629 38.50 27.86 10.86
N PRO A 630 38.52 28.05 9.55
CA PRO A 630 37.96 29.20 8.81
C PRO A 630 36.43 29.09 8.56
N PRO A 631 35.69 30.19 8.63
CA PRO A 631 34.23 30.23 8.51
C PRO A 631 33.69 29.65 7.19
N GLU A 632 34.44 29.77 6.10
CA GLU A 632 34.09 29.23 4.77
C GLU A 632 34.01 27.69 4.80
N SER A 633 34.95 27.04 5.47
CA SER A 633 34.97 25.58 5.63
C SER A 633 33.80 25.09 6.46
N TRP A 634 33.45 25.84 7.50
CA TRP A 634 32.31 25.55 8.35
C TRP A 634 30.99 25.65 7.61
N LEU A 635 30.77 26.75 6.86
CA LEU A 635 29.57 26.90 6.02
C LEU A 635 29.45 25.84 4.94
N THR A 636 30.56 25.47 4.28
CA THR A 636 30.58 24.42 3.26
C THR A 636 30.21 23.07 3.89
N ARG A 637 30.74 22.75 5.06
CA ARG A 637 30.41 21.53 5.81
C ARG A 637 28.94 21.48 6.18
N LEU A 638 28.34 22.56 6.69
CA LEU A 638 26.92 22.65 7.00
C LEU A 638 26.04 22.41 5.76
N ARG A 639 26.39 23.01 4.62
CA ARG A 639 25.63 22.87 3.36
C ARG A 639 25.69 21.47 2.76
N THR A 640 26.76 20.72 2.98
CA THR A 640 26.93 19.37 2.44
C THR A 640 26.24 18.30 3.28
N ARG A 641 25.78 18.60 4.49
CA ARG A 641 25.08 17.66 5.36
C ARG A 641 23.68 17.36 4.84
N LEU A 642 23.46 16.13 4.35
CA LEU A 642 22.19 15.68 3.75
C LEU A 642 20.97 15.84 4.67
N ALA A 643 21.16 15.70 6.00
CA ALA A 643 20.07 15.87 6.96
C ALA A 643 19.52 17.30 7.03
N TRP A 644 20.32 18.28 6.60
CA TRP A 644 19.98 19.71 6.65
C TRP A 644 19.55 20.24 5.30
N SER A 645 19.80 19.48 4.22
CA SER A 645 19.46 19.92 2.86
C SER A 645 17.97 20.18 2.72
N GLY A 646 17.63 21.40 2.32
CA GLY A 646 16.26 21.83 2.07
C GLY A 646 15.45 22.20 3.31
N LEU A 647 16.07 22.37 4.49
CA LEU A 647 15.42 23.06 5.60
C LEU A 647 15.63 24.56 5.45
N PRO A 648 14.56 25.39 5.52
CA PRO A 648 14.68 26.82 5.69
C PRO A 648 15.62 27.09 6.88
N THR A 649 16.72 27.81 6.66
CA THR A 649 17.75 28.03 7.68
C THR A 649 17.97 29.51 7.88
N LEU A 650 17.87 29.99 9.12
CA LEU A 650 18.19 31.34 9.53
C LEU A 650 19.48 31.33 10.35
N PHE A 651 20.44 32.15 9.98
CA PHE A 651 21.65 32.36 10.77
C PHE A 651 21.47 33.56 11.72
N VAL A 652 21.83 33.38 12.98
CA VAL A 652 21.82 34.44 13.98
C VAL A 652 23.26 34.89 14.21
N THR A 653 23.60 36.11 13.76
CA THR A 653 24.91 36.71 13.85
C THR A 653 25.03 37.65 15.05
N ARG A 654 26.24 37.87 15.54
CA ARG A 654 26.53 38.85 16.57
C ARG A 654 27.11 40.12 15.97
N PRO A 655 26.99 41.30 16.62
CA PRO A 655 27.47 42.58 16.07
C PRO A 655 28.97 42.56 15.69
N GLU A 656 29.78 41.82 16.44
CA GLU A 656 31.21 41.70 16.18
C GLU A 656 31.59 40.78 15.01
N GLN A 657 30.65 40.01 14.46
CA GLN A 657 30.89 39.01 13.40
C GLN A 657 30.70 39.59 11.99
N THR A 658 31.22 40.75 11.71
CA THR A 658 31.05 41.48 10.43
C THR A 658 31.56 40.71 9.21
N ALA A 659 32.70 40.00 9.35
CA ALA A 659 33.31 39.21 8.28
C ALA A 659 32.44 37.97 7.93
N LEU A 660 31.91 37.29 8.94
CA LEU A 660 31.02 36.13 8.74
C LEU A 660 29.70 36.56 8.15
N ARG A 661 29.15 37.72 8.53
CA ARG A 661 27.94 38.28 7.97
C ARG A 661 28.11 38.59 6.47
N ALA A 662 29.20 39.25 6.09
CA ALA A 662 29.51 39.50 4.69
C ALA A 662 29.64 38.21 3.86
N LEU A 663 30.17 37.15 4.47
CA LEU A 663 30.24 35.83 3.85
C LEU A 663 28.84 35.19 3.69
N LEU A 664 27.97 35.28 4.69
CA LEU A 664 26.60 34.79 4.62
C LEU A 664 25.81 35.54 3.50
N ASP A 665 25.97 36.85 3.41
CA ASP A 665 25.34 37.65 2.36
C ASP A 665 25.85 37.23 0.96
N GLN A 666 27.16 36.99 0.81
CA GLN A 666 27.74 36.49 -0.45
C GLN A 666 27.15 35.14 -0.87
N PHE A 667 26.78 34.30 0.08
CA PHE A 667 26.12 33.00 -0.18
C PHE A 667 24.59 33.09 -0.23
N ALA A 668 24.01 34.29 -0.21
CA ALA A 668 22.57 34.54 -0.12
C ALA A 668 21.90 33.71 1.01
N ALA A 669 22.58 33.60 2.15
CA ALA A 669 22.10 32.86 3.30
C ALA A 669 21.35 33.82 4.24
N PRO A 670 20.07 33.59 4.56
CA PRO A 670 19.29 34.45 5.43
C PRO A 670 19.97 34.60 6.80
N CYS A 671 20.24 35.82 7.20
CA CYS A 671 20.83 36.11 8.50
C CYS A 671 20.13 37.26 9.21
N VAL A 672 20.16 37.27 10.52
CA VAL A 672 19.67 38.32 11.40
C VAL A 672 20.66 38.58 12.50
N GLU A 673 20.86 39.85 12.83
CA GLU A 673 21.71 40.23 13.95
C GLU A 673 20.96 40.01 15.28
N MET A 674 21.66 39.42 16.23
CA MET A 674 21.13 39.18 17.56
C MET A 674 21.01 40.50 18.32
N ASP A 675 19.80 40.97 18.49
CA ASP A 675 19.49 42.11 19.36
C ASP A 675 18.77 41.61 20.64
N GLU A 676 19.37 41.78 21.77
CA GLU A 676 18.80 41.36 23.07
C GLU A 676 17.54 42.16 23.44
N GLN A 677 17.38 43.35 22.87
CA GLN A 677 16.27 44.24 23.18
C GLN A 677 15.08 44.07 22.20
N GLN A 678 15.27 43.39 21.06
CA GLN A 678 14.26 43.23 20.01
C GLN A 678 14.09 41.78 19.54
N PRO A 679 13.55 40.87 20.36
CA PRO A 679 13.33 39.49 19.94
C PRO A 679 12.33 39.34 18.77
N GLN A 680 11.51 40.36 18.51
CA GLN A 680 10.54 40.38 17.42
C GLN A 680 11.21 40.38 16.02
N ALA A 681 12.34 41.06 15.87
CA ALA A 681 13.09 41.08 14.60
C ALA A 681 13.54 39.67 14.16
N MET A 682 13.96 38.87 15.12
CA MET A 682 14.39 37.49 14.87
C MET A 682 13.19 36.58 14.50
N GLN A 683 12.03 36.80 15.12
CA GLN A 683 10.81 36.06 14.82
C GLN A 683 10.26 36.41 13.43
N GLU A 684 10.30 37.69 13.06
CA GLU A 684 9.92 38.16 11.72
C GLU A 684 10.86 37.62 10.64
N ALA A 685 12.18 37.66 10.89
CA ALA A 685 13.16 37.08 9.99
C ALA A 685 12.94 35.56 9.79
N LEU A 686 12.71 34.84 10.90
CA LEU A 686 12.41 33.40 10.83
C LEU A 686 11.11 33.14 10.07
N THR A 687 10.08 33.94 10.30
CA THR A 687 8.80 33.81 9.58
C THR A 687 8.98 34.01 8.07
N ARG A 688 9.75 35.04 7.66
CA ARG A 688 10.09 35.25 6.24
C ARG A 688 10.83 34.08 5.63
N VAL A 689 11.85 33.57 6.33
CA VAL A 689 12.63 32.40 5.87
C VAL A 689 11.76 31.15 5.76
N LEU A 690 10.83 30.91 6.69
CA LEU A 690 9.90 29.80 6.63
C LEU A 690 8.89 29.96 5.48
N GLN A 691 8.59 31.18 5.07
CA GLN A 691 7.73 31.49 3.93
C GLN A 691 8.48 31.51 2.60
N GLY A 692 9.79 31.25 2.59
CA GLY A 692 10.64 31.29 1.39
C GLY A 692 10.94 32.70 0.87
N GLN A 693 10.74 33.73 1.71
CA GLN A 693 11.12 35.12 1.43
C GLN A 693 12.54 35.35 1.96
N HIS A 694 13.48 35.61 1.06
CA HIS A 694 14.87 35.91 1.39
C HIS A 694 15.08 37.40 1.65
#